data_afe9351fcf0f404782409a2851efc811
#
_entry.id   afe9351fcf0f404782409a2851efc811
#
_cell.length_a   1.000
_cell.length_b   1.000
_cell.length_c   1.000
_cell.angle_alpha   90.00
_cell.angle_beta   90.00
_cell.angle_gamma   90.00
#
_symmetry.space_group_name_H-M   'P 1'
#
loop_
_entity.id
_entity.type
_entity.pdbx_description
1 polymer ?
#
loop_
_entity_poly.entity_id
_entity_poly.type
_entity_poly.pdbx_seq_one_letter_code
_entity_poly.pdbx_strand_id
1 'polypeptide(L)'
;MEHRPDYPVSRRTLLEAAGATALAGAGAAVFGDAAAASAAADPARPARETTPLDTGWRFHPADAPGAQDPGFDDSGWADVRVPHTWNAIDGANGDAYYRGIGWYRLAVPPPAAGRRHFLDFGGACLVSDVWWDGKYAGHHAGGYGGFRFDVTDLVSPGRAAVLAVKVSNASDPGVAPLGGDFSVEGGLYRDVQLISTDPVHIDALDYGGPGVYVRQRSVSAVAAELDVTVRVTNDSARKAAVTVGVVIGDGDAAATAVRDVTVAAGSTVPVTMPVRLARPRLWNGLGDPYLYQVTARVSAGGGDRDAVGVPLGIRTFSVDADKGFFLNGKPYLLRGVNTHQSCRPATGVAVSHADVDADYAMIRDLGANVVRMAHYQHSQREYDNCDRLGIVVWTEIPLVGWKTVSDAFTMNTQQQLRELIRQNYNHPSVAFWGLGNEQYASDAYTNQLLASLQALAHADDPERLTTYAHCCLSDTDPLTSHSDVIGYNRYYGWYVTPIDGVGPWADGLHAADPPRRTGVSEYGAGGSPVQHEQDQAQPVPGSTWHPEEWQAIAHEHNWNELSSRPFVWGRFVWVMFDLPSAGRNEGDRPGINDKGLVTLDRTIKKDAFYWYQANWSPRPVVHITSARDTPRFTATTSVKVYANTPAVELRVNGITHGTVTPAGHIAQWSGVPLSPGSNVVEAIGLRDGRRVTDTATWERDTSPAGTSAAVNSGSAVPYTDASGHAYAADHDVSASQAGRTGALISGTADQPLYQTYRSGYFAYRIPLANGTYEVTLKFAEPEHSRSGRRVFNVNAQAARALANLDIYAEAGKNAALDKTVTATVADGVLGLEFVPLLGEAIVSAIVAARQS
;
A
#
# COMPACT_ATOMS: atom_id res chain seq x y z
N MET A 1 -6.58 41.26 -18.24
CA MET A 1 -6.64 42.18 -17.10
C MET A 1 -7.58 41.58 -16.09
N GLU A 2 -7.02 41.39 -14.85
CA GLU A 2 -7.70 41.14 -13.58
C GLU A 2 -8.16 39.68 -13.33
N HIS A 3 -7.85 39.01 -12.34
CA HIS A 3 -7.05 39.06 -11.10
C HIS A 3 -7.03 37.66 -10.57
N ARG A 4 -5.88 37.04 -10.40
CA ARG A 4 -5.73 35.87 -9.53
C ARG A 4 -5.58 36.39 -8.10
N PRO A 5 -6.18 35.76 -7.09
CA PRO A 5 -5.72 35.96 -5.72
C PRO A 5 -4.65 34.91 -5.37
N ASP A 6 -3.43 35.41 -5.19
CA ASP A 6 -2.35 34.71 -4.50
C ASP A 6 -2.74 34.53 -3.02
N TYR A 7 -2.73 33.29 -2.54
CA TYR A 7 -2.67 33.03 -1.10
C TYR A 7 -1.20 32.83 -0.69
N PRO A 8 -0.67 33.66 0.19
CA PRO A 8 0.70 33.47 0.67
C PRO A 8 0.74 32.30 1.65
N VAL A 9 1.51 31.25 1.30
CA VAL A 9 1.91 30.20 2.23
C VAL A 9 2.85 30.86 3.24
N SER A 10 2.40 30.99 4.47
CA SER A 10 3.20 31.55 5.55
C SER A 10 4.36 30.62 5.90
N ARG A 11 5.56 31.21 6.08
CA ARG A 11 6.80 30.52 6.49
C ARG A 11 6.72 29.81 7.87
N ARG A 12 5.55 29.78 8.49
CA ARG A 12 5.33 29.18 9.80
C ARG A 12 5.05 27.67 9.74
N THR A 13 4.60 27.16 8.59
CA THR A 13 4.22 25.75 8.44
C THR A 13 5.41 24.83 8.09
N LEU A 14 6.57 25.39 7.75
CA LEU A 14 7.80 24.64 7.45
C LEU A 14 8.72 24.41 8.66
N LEU A 15 8.40 24.99 9.83
CA LEU A 15 9.18 24.85 11.06
C LEU A 15 8.62 23.84 12.07
N GLU A 16 7.40 23.32 11.85
CA GLU A 16 6.80 22.29 12.72
C GLU A 16 7.22 20.85 12.40
N ALA A 17 7.82 20.62 11.23
CA ALA A 17 8.35 19.28 10.87
C ALA A 17 9.77 19.00 11.37
N ALA A 18 10.46 20.00 11.94
CA ALA A 18 11.81 19.87 12.52
C ALA A 18 11.84 19.86 14.06
N GLY A 19 10.67 19.89 14.71
CA GLY A 19 10.53 20.05 16.17
C GLY A 19 10.48 18.76 16.99
N ALA A 20 10.54 17.58 16.39
CA ALA A 20 10.41 16.30 17.11
C ALA A 20 11.70 15.83 17.82
N THR A 21 12.80 16.57 17.74
CA THR A 21 14.10 16.19 18.33
C THR A 21 14.53 17.06 19.53
N ALA A 22 13.72 18.01 20.01
CA ALA A 22 14.13 18.95 21.05
C ALA A 22 13.26 19.00 22.32
N LEU A 23 12.41 17.97 22.58
CA LEU A 23 11.58 17.91 23.80
C LEU A 23 12.06 16.89 24.85
N ALA A 24 13.35 16.55 24.86
CA ALA A 24 13.97 15.75 25.94
C ALA A 24 14.41 16.59 27.15
N GLY A 25 14.08 17.88 27.23
CA GLY A 25 14.67 18.80 28.21
C GLY A 25 13.77 19.38 29.32
N ALA A 26 12.48 19.03 29.40
CA ALA A 26 11.56 19.73 30.32
C ALA A 26 10.77 18.83 31.30
N GLY A 27 11.23 17.61 31.58
CA GLY A 27 10.59 16.71 32.55
C GLY A 27 11.35 16.41 33.82
N ALA A 28 12.34 17.22 34.20
CA ALA A 28 13.27 16.93 35.31
C ALA A 28 12.85 17.52 36.68
N ALA A 29 11.58 17.72 36.98
CA ALA A 29 11.17 18.43 38.21
C ALA A 29 10.15 17.69 39.09
N VAL A 30 10.10 16.38 39.17
CA VAL A 30 9.20 15.67 40.11
C VAL A 30 9.90 14.56 40.92
N PHE A 31 11.17 14.35 40.87
CA PHE A 31 11.86 13.43 41.76
C PHE A 31 12.71 14.24 42.74
N GLY A 32 12.09 14.63 43.88
CA GLY A 32 12.70 15.39 44.93
C GLY A 32 13.69 14.59 45.76
N ASP A 33 14.76 15.26 46.14
CA ASP A 33 15.80 15.08 47.16
C ASP A 33 15.88 13.74 47.88
N ALA A 34 16.86 12.93 47.46
CA ALA A 34 17.65 12.11 48.39
C ALA A 34 19.12 12.24 47.97
N ALA A 35 19.82 13.14 48.64
CA ALA A 35 21.23 13.43 48.41
C ALA A 35 22.12 12.28 48.90
N ALA A 36 22.82 11.62 47.96
CA ALA A 36 24.05 10.86 48.21
C ALA A 36 24.99 11.06 47.02
N ALA A 37 26.23 11.42 47.32
CA ALA A 37 27.27 11.81 46.37
C ALA A 37 27.47 10.77 45.27
N SER A 38 27.23 11.17 44.00
CA SER A 38 27.43 10.41 42.79
C SER A 38 28.57 11.05 42.01
N ALA A 39 29.45 10.19 41.45
CA ALA A 39 30.37 10.58 40.38
C ALA A 39 29.56 11.14 39.20
N ALA A 40 29.88 12.33 38.75
CA ALA A 40 29.18 13.05 37.70
C ALA A 40 29.09 12.18 36.40
N ALA A 41 27.90 11.79 36.04
CA ALA A 41 27.62 11.29 34.70
C ALA A 41 27.74 12.48 33.72
N ASP A 42 28.35 12.24 32.58
CA ASP A 42 28.45 13.20 31.47
C ASP A 42 27.02 13.56 31.01
N PRO A 43 26.56 14.82 31.14
CA PRO A 43 25.17 15.18 30.86
C PRO A 43 24.81 15.31 29.38
N ALA A 44 25.70 14.91 28.47
CA ALA A 44 25.59 15.21 27.05
C ALA A 44 25.12 14.03 26.17
N ARG A 45 24.94 12.80 26.68
CA ARG A 45 24.68 11.64 25.82
C ARG A 45 23.31 11.00 26.08
N PRO A 46 22.47 10.78 25.01
CA PRO A 46 21.16 10.17 25.21
C PRO A 46 21.27 8.73 25.75
N ALA A 47 20.35 8.35 26.62
CA ALA A 47 20.32 7.04 27.25
C ALA A 47 20.17 5.92 26.20
N ARG A 48 19.33 6.11 25.20
CA ARG A 48 19.22 5.28 23.96
C ARG A 48 19.53 6.15 22.76
N GLU A 49 20.32 5.62 21.82
CA GLU A 49 20.67 6.30 20.56
C GLU A 49 20.32 5.39 19.40
N THR A 50 19.73 5.94 18.37
CA THR A 50 19.42 5.23 17.12
C THR A 50 20.11 5.92 15.96
N THR A 51 20.95 5.18 15.23
CA THR A 51 21.70 5.69 14.08
C THR A 51 21.14 5.04 12.81
N PRO A 52 20.56 5.80 11.87
CA PRO A 52 20.14 5.28 10.58
C PRO A 52 21.31 4.74 9.78
N LEU A 53 21.11 3.63 9.09
CA LEU A 53 22.06 2.99 8.18
C LEU A 53 21.44 2.92 6.77
N ASP A 54 21.09 4.07 6.19
CA ASP A 54 20.30 4.17 4.96
C ASP A 54 21.13 4.50 3.71
N THR A 55 22.38 4.88 3.86
CA THR A 55 23.26 5.33 2.77
C THR A 55 24.62 4.63 2.77
N GLY A 56 25.27 4.60 1.62
CA GLY A 56 26.61 4.05 1.47
C GLY A 56 26.65 2.53 1.27
N TRP A 57 25.50 1.90 0.99
CA TRP A 57 25.43 0.47 0.71
C TRP A 57 25.96 0.13 -0.68
N ARG A 58 26.70 -0.98 -0.76
CA ARG A 58 27.06 -1.70 -1.98
C ARG A 58 26.13 -2.89 -2.13
N PHE A 59 25.63 -3.14 -3.34
CA PHE A 59 24.67 -4.20 -3.65
C PHE A 59 25.11 -5.05 -4.85
N HIS A 60 24.89 -6.37 -4.73
CA HIS A 60 25.12 -7.34 -5.80
C HIS A 60 23.93 -8.32 -5.91
N PRO A 61 23.29 -8.45 -7.10
CA PRO A 61 22.08 -9.26 -7.29
C PRO A 61 22.37 -10.73 -7.60
N ALA A 62 23.32 -11.35 -6.91
CA ALA A 62 23.64 -12.77 -7.03
C ALA A 62 24.40 -13.24 -5.78
N ASP A 63 24.62 -14.56 -5.67
CA ASP A 63 25.51 -15.08 -4.61
C ASP A 63 26.97 -14.66 -4.85
N ALA A 64 27.66 -14.30 -3.79
CA ALA A 64 29.04 -13.85 -3.78
C ALA A 64 29.78 -14.52 -2.60
N PRO A 65 30.25 -15.74 -2.75
CA PRO A 65 30.98 -16.45 -1.68
C PRO A 65 32.18 -15.65 -1.18
N GLY A 66 32.31 -15.48 0.14
CA GLY A 66 33.33 -14.65 0.76
C GLY A 66 32.91 -13.19 0.98
N ALA A 67 31.74 -12.76 0.51
CA ALA A 67 31.28 -11.36 0.65
C ALA A 67 31.05 -10.91 2.10
N GLN A 68 31.03 -11.83 3.06
CA GLN A 68 31.02 -11.52 4.49
C GLN A 68 32.37 -11.02 5.00
N ASP A 69 33.48 -11.28 4.29
CA ASP A 69 34.83 -10.92 4.75
C ASP A 69 35.08 -9.42 4.61
N PRO A 70 35.65 -8.73 5.62
CA PRO A 70 35.89 -7.31 5.56
C PRO A 70 36.78 -6.89 4.38
N GLY A 71 37.71 -7.74 3.99
CA GLY A 71 38.65 -7.49 2.87
C GLY A 71 38.14 -7.87 1.50
N PHE A 72 36.88 -8.28 1.37
CA PHE A 72 36.29 -8.62 0.06
C PHE A 72 36.19 -7.35 -0.83
N ASP A 73 36.59 -7.48 -2.11
CA ASP A 73 36.50 -6.40 -3.07
C ASP A 73 35.09 -6.25 -3.64
N ASP A 74 34.38 -5.24 -3.16
CA ASP A 74 33.05 -4.86 -3.62
C ASP A 74 33.02 -3.60 -4.52
N SER A 75 34.16 -3.19 -5.02
CA SER A 75 34.34 -1.97 -5.86
C SER A 75 33.48 -2.00 -7.13
N GLY A 76 33.21 -3.19 -7.67
CA GLY A 76 32.35 -3.39 -8.84
C GLY A 76 30.86 -3.47 -8.54
N TRP A 77 30.44 -3.39 -7.26
CA TRP A 77 29.03 -3.49 -6.88
C TRP A 77 28.30 -2.16 -7.08
N ALA A 78 26.97 -2.22 -7.22
CA ALA A 78 26.14 -1.03 -7.38
C ALA A 78 26.06 -0.24 -6.06
N ASP A 79 26.09 1.08 -6.15
CA ASP A 79 25.73 1.96 -5.03
C ASP A 79 24.22 2.00 -4.89
N VAL A 80 23.70 1.68 -3.70
CA VAL A 80 22.27 1.75 -3.40
C VAL A 80 22.03 2.47 -2.08
N ARG A 81 20.79 2.92 -1.91
CA ARG A 81 20.25 3.37 -0.63
C ARG A 81 19.26 2.34 -0.12
N VAL A 82 19.15 2.19 1.17
CA VAL A 82 18.09 1.43 1.86
C VAL A 82 17.03 2.45 2.30
N PRO A 83 15.73 2.16 2.12
CA PRO A 83 15.10 0.94 1.57
C PRO A 83 15.45 0.64 0.11
N HIS A 84 15.66 -0.64 -0.21
CA HIS A 84 16.00 -1.11 -1.56
C HIS A 84 15.40 -2.48 -1.85
N THR A 85 14.78 -2.65 -3.03
CA THR A 85 14.42 -3.95 -3.61
C THR A 85 15.04 -4.09 -4.99
N TRP A 86 15.44 -5.30 -5.36
CA TRP A 86 15.90 -5.58 -6.72
C TRP A 86 14.77 -5.96 -7.69
N ASN A 87 13.52 -6.11 -7.16
CA ASN A 87 12.36 -6.54 -7.94
C ASN A 87 11.39 -5.39 -8.30
N ALA A 88 11.79 -4.15 -8.14
CA ALA A 88 10.89 -3.02 -8.42
C ALA A 88 10.29 -3.03 -9.83
N ILE A 89 11.01 -3.56 -10.81
CA ILE A 89 10.59 -3.60 -12.22
C ILE A 89 10.09 -4.98 -12.61
N ASP A 90 10.92 -6.01 -12.43
CA ASP A 90 10.62 -7.36 -12.90
C ASP A 90 9.47 -8.01 -12.12
N GLY A 91 9.27 -7.65 -10.86
CA GLY A 91 8.13 -8.10 -10.04
C GLY A 91 6.75 -7.59 -10.49
N ALA A 92 6.71 -6.65 -11.45
CA ALA A 92 5.49 -5.98 -11.91
C ALA A 92 5.28 -6.01 -13.42
N ASN A 93 6.06 -6.78 -14.18
CA ASN A 93 5.99 -6.76 -15.66
C ASN A 93 5.34 -8.00 -16.29
N GLY A 94 4.85 -8.95 -15.49
CA GLY A 94 4.16 -10.14 -15.97
C GLY A 94 5.06 -11.27 -16.47
N ASP A 95 6.37 -11.14 -16.29
CA ASP A 95 7.36 -12.15 -16.61
C ASP A 95 7.90 -12.82 -15.34
N ALA A 96 8.70 -13.88 -15.50
CA ALA A 96 9.41 -14.46 -14.37
C ALA A 96 10.38 -13.40 -13.78
N TYR A 97 10.23 -13.12 -12.50
CA TYR A 97 11.11 -12.20 -11.79
C TYR A 97 12.20 -12.94 -11.01
N TYR A 98 13.30 -12.24 -10.72
CA TYR A 98 14.42 -12.82 -10.02
C TYR A 98 14.06 -13.17 -8.57
N ARG A 99 14.08 -14.48 -8.27
CA ARG A 99 13.96 -15.00 -6.91
C ARG A 99 15.24 -15.75 -6.57
N GLY A 100 16.07 -15.13 -5.73
CA GLY A 100 17.41 -15.65 -5.43
C GLY A 100 18.10 -14.81 -4.36
N ILE A 101 19.42 -14.77 -4.41
CA ILE A 101 20.28 -14.16 -3.41
C ILE A 101 20.71 -12.76 -3.87
N GLY A 102 20.66 -11.80 -2.94
CA GLY A 102 21.30 -10.50 -3.05
C GLY A 102 22.20 -10.22 -1.84
N TRP A 103 23.34 -9.62 -2.08
CA TRP A 103 24.30 -9.22 -1.04
C TRP A 103 24.33 -7.70 -0.89
N TYR A 104 24.35 -7.27 0.36
CA TYR A 104 24.51 -5.89 0.77
C TYR A 104 25.76 -5.73 1.64
N ARG A 105 26.55 -4.67 1.44
CA ARG A 105 27.70 -4.36 2.28
C ARG A 105 27.72 -2.86 2.62
N LEU A 106 28.05 -2.54 3.87
CA LEU A 106 28.12 -1.17 4.37
C LEU A 106 29.32 -1.00 5.29
N ALA A 107 30.11 0.04 5.06
CA ALA A 107 31.11 0.48 6.03
C ALA A 107 30.42 1.28 7.16
N VAL A 108 30.44 0.73 8.36
CA VAL A 108 29.85 1.35 9.55
C VAL A 108 30.92 2.06 10.36
N PRO A 109 30.74 3.36 10.71
CA PRO A 109 31.65 4.07 11.60
C PRO A 109 31.80 3.38 12.95
N PRO A 110 32.88 3.62 13.71
CA PRO A 110 33.09 3.01 15.01
C PRO A 110 31.91 3.26 15.96
N PRO A 111 31.18 2.24 16.44
CA PRO A 111 30.16 2.43 17.46
C PRO A 111 30.77 2.88 18.81
N ALA A 112 29.94 3.44 19.63
CA ALA A 112 30.36 4.00 20.90
C ALA A 112 30.81 2.93 21.91
N ALA A 113 31.99 3.08 22.48
CA ALA A 113 32.50 2.14 23.50
C ALA A 113 31.64 2.08 24.77
N GLY A 114 31.57 0.90 25.37
CA GLY A 114 30.90 0.67 26.68
C GLY A 114 29.37 0.66 26.62
N ARG A 115 28.79 0.56 25.43
CA ARG A 115 27.35 0.38 25.20
C ARG A 115 27.03 -0.99 24.64
N ARG A 116 25.73 -1.37 24.73
CA ARG A 116 25.16 -2.48 23.96
C ARG A 116 24.78 -1.96 22.57
N HIS A 117 24.91 -2.79 21.55
CA HIS A 117 24.65 -2.43 20.17
C HIS A 117 23.76 -3.48 19.52
N PHE A 118 22.64 -3.03 18.94
CA PHE A 118 21.67 -3.89 18.26
C PHE A 118 21.48 -3.41 16.83
N LEU A 119 21.71 -4.27 15.86
CA LEU A 119 21.26 -4.05 14.49
C LEU A 119 19.74 -4.26 14.45
N ASP A 120 19.02 -3.30 13.93
CA ASP A 120 17.56 -3.31 13.81
C ASP A 120 17.18 -3.19 12.33
N PHE A 121 16.48 -4.20 11.84
CA PHE A 121 15.97 -4.30 10.48
C PHE A 121 14.45 -4.18 10.52
N GLY A 122 13.87 -3.19 9.85
CA GLY A 122 12.41 -3.03 9.74
C GLY A 122 11.73 -4.10 8.87
N GLY A 123 12.51 -4.83 8.09
CA GLY A 123 12.10 -5.97 7.26
C GLY A 123 13.09 -6.23 6.13
N ALA A 124 13.32 -7.52 5.85
CA ALA A 124 14.15 -7.98 4.74
C ALA A 124 13.56 -9.27 4.16
N CYS A 125 13.32 -9.33 2.87
CA CYS A 125 12.53 -10.42 2.30
C CYS A 125 13.40 -11.39 1.49
N LEU A 126 13.37 -12.68 1.81
CA LEU A 126 12.51 -13.46 2.70
C LEU A 126 13.33 -14.01 3.87
N VAL A 127 14.59 -14.36 3.64
CA VAL A 127 15.54 -14.95 4.59
C VAL A 127 16.80 -14.13 4.59
N SER A 128 17.35 -13.84 5.76
CA SER A 128 18.53 -13.00 5.92
C SER A 128 19.58 -13.63 6.83
N ASP A 129 20.83 -13.58 6.40
CA ASP A 129 22.02 -13.84 7.22
C ASP A 129 22.84 -12.57 7.34
N VAL A 130 23.34 -12.28 8.54
CA VAL A 130 24.00 -11.01 8.85
C VAL A 130 25.38 -11.27 9.47
N TRP A 131 26.39 -10.50 9.06
CA TRP A 131 27.75 -10.52 9.60
C TRP A 131 28.21 -9.10 9.96
N TRP A 132 28.90 -9.00 11.07
CA TRP A 132 29.57 -7.80 11.54
C TRP A 132 31.08 -8.02 11.52
N ASP A 133 31.80 -7.29 10.68
CA ASP A 133 33.27 -7.39 10.47
C ASP A 133 33.74 -8.84 10.27
N GLY A 134 33.03 -9.59 9.40
CA GLY A 134 33.28 -10.99 9.06
C GLY A 134 32.78 -12.02 10.06
N LYS A 135 32.30 -11.60 11.23
CA LYS A 135 31.75 -12.49 12.28
C LYS A 135 30.23 -12.59 12.12
N TYR A 136 29.74 -13.82 12.20
CA TYR A 136 28.29 -14.08 12.07
C TYR A 136 27.51 -13.45 13.23
N ALA A 137 26.51 -12.62 12.90
CA ALA A 137 25.66 -11.92 13.85
C ALA A 137 24.31 -12.63 14.05
N GLY A 138 23.76 -13.24 13.01
CA GLY A 138 22.50 -13.95 13.14
C GLY A 138 21.77 -14.25 11.84
N HIS A 139 20.68 -15.02 11.97
CA HIS A 139 19.77 -15.48 10.92
C HIS A 139 18.33 -15.09 11.23
N HIS A 140 17.59 -14.63 10.23
CA HIS A 140 16.15 -14.40 10.34
C HIS A 140 15.43 -14.99 9.13
N ALA A 141 14.32 -15.71 9.39
CA ALA A 141 13.44 -16.30 8.41
C ALA A 141 12.02 -15.75 8.59
N GLY A 142 11.58 -14.96 7.61
CA GLY A 142 10.32 -14.21 7.61
C GLY A 142 10.53 -12.84 6.93
N GLY A 143 9.76 -12.56 5.87
CA GLY A 143 10.03 -11.40 5.01
C GLY A 143 9.50 -10.08 5.54
N TYR A 144 8.57 -10.06 6.51
CA TYR A 144 7.71 -8.92 6.75
C TYR A 144 7.74 -8.37 8.18
N GLY A 145 8.14 -9.17 9.17
CA GLY A 145 8.43 -8.71 10.52
C GLY A 145 9.76 -7.98 10.60
N GLY A 146 9.88 -7.02 11.52
CA GLY A 146 11.18 -6.47 11.91
C GLY A 146 11.95 -7.47 12.77
N PHE A 147 13.28 -7.40 12.76
CA PHE A 147 14.12 -8.27 13.57
C PHE A 147 15.38 -7.57 14.04
N ARG A 148 15.97 -8.06 15.15
CA ARG A 148 17.17 -7.45 15.74
C ARG A 148 18.22 -8.47 16.11
N PHE A 149 19.48 -8.08 15.93
CA PHE A 149 20.64 -8.87 16.39
C PHE A 149 21.51 -8.05 17.35
N ASP A 150 21.89 -8.65 18.47
CA ASP A 150 22.90 -8.09 19.35
C ASP A 150 24.30 -8.30 18.75
N VAL A 151 24.95 -7.20 18.42
CA VAL A 151 26.31 -7.22 17.84
C VAL A 151 27.37 -6.70 18.81
N THR A 152 27.03 -6.47 20.07
CA THR A 152 27.89 -5.87 21.07
C THR A 152 29.23 -6.55 21.17
N ASP A 153 29.24 -7.88 21.31
CA ASP A 153 30.48 -8.69 21.46
C ASP A 153 31.27 -8.84 20.15
N LEU A 154 30.67 -8.41 19.00
CA LEU A 154 31.32 -8.39 17.70
C LEU A 154 31.99 -7.03 17.43
N VAL A 155 31.57 -5.96 18.11
CA VAL A 155 32.08 -4.61 17.91
C VAL A 155 33.50 -4.49 18.47
N SER A 156 34.40 -3.97 17.64
CA SER A 156 35.76 -3.58 18.05
C SER A 156 35.79 -2.08 18.37
N PRO A 157 35.98 -1.67 19.62
CA PRO A 157 35.93 -0.25 20.02
C PRO A 157 36.90 0.62 19.20
N GLY A 158 36.41 1.76 18.74
CA GLY A 158 37.23 2.74 18.01
C GLY A 158 37.61 2.33 16.57
N ARG A 159 37.10 1.21 16.07
CA ARG A 159 37.34 0.70 14.71
C ARG A 159 36.06 0.67 13.89
N ALA A 160 36.13 1.14 12.65
CA ALA A 160 35.07 0.94 11.67
C ALA A 160 34.92 -0.55 11.35
N ALA A 161 33.71 -0.97 11.04
CA ALA A 161 33.37 -2.34 10.70
C ALA A 161 32.69 -2.42 9.33
N VAL A 162 32.68 -3.60 8.73
CA VAL A 162 31.86 -3.92 7.56
C VAL A 162 30.63 -4.70 8.04
N LEU A 163 29.46 -4.15 7.82
CA LEU A 163 28.18 -4.85 7.90
C LEU A 163 27.93 -5.52 6.56
N ALA A 164 27.83 -6.86 6.56
CA ALA A 164 27.46 -7.62 5.37
C ALA A 164 26.12 -8.34 5.63
N VAL A 165 25.21 -8.27 4.66
CA VAL A 165 23.88 -8.86 4.75
C VAL A 165 23.61 -9.65 3.47
N LYS A 166 23.37 -10.94 3.60
CA LYS A 166 22.88 -11.82 2.54
C LYS A 166 21.36 -11.91 2.69
N VAL A 167 20.63 -11.57 1.64
CA VAL A 167 19.18 -11.68 1.60
C VAL A 167 18.78 -12.61 0.48
N SER A 168 17.81 -13.48 0.71
CA SER A 168 17.26 -14.37 -0.30
C SER A 168 15.73 -14.28 -0.31
N ASN A 169 15.12 -14.02 -1.47
CA ASN A 169 13.69 -14.17 -1.70
C ASN A 169 13.34 -15.46 -2.44
N ALA A 170 14.26 -16.39 -2.55
CA ALA A 170 13.98 -17.73 -3.08
C ALA A 170 12.89 -18.41 -2.24
N SER A 171 12.07 -19.24 -2.87
CA SER A 171 11.07 -20.03 -2.15
C SER A 171 11.75 -20.99 -1.19
N ASP A 172 11.35 -20.96 0.08
CA ASP A 172 11.81 -21.86 1.13
C ASP A 172 10.58 -22.61 1.69
N PRO A 173 10.55 -23.96 1.62
CA PRO A 173 9.38 -24.71 2.07
C PRO A 173 9.14 -24.60 3.59
N GLY A 174 10.09 -24.12 4.36
CA GLY A 174 9.97 -23.88 5.80
C GLY A 174 9.50 -22.48 6.15
N VAL A 175 9.35 -21.55 5.19
CA VAL A 175 9.12 -20.13 5.45
C VAL A 175 7.90 -19.62 4.68
N ALA A 176 6.90 -19.07 5.39
CA ALA A 176 5.75 -18.43 4.78
C ALA A 176 6.12 -17.00 4.28
N PRO A 177 5.56 -16.55 3.10
CA PRO A 177 4.60 -17.24 2.24
C PRO A 177 5.27 -18.16 1.22
N LEU A 178 4.59 -19.25 0.88
CA LEU A 178 5.03 -20.14 -0.22
C LEU A 178 4.54 -19.66 -1.58
N GLY A 179 3.49 -18.84 -1.60
CA GLY A 179 2.87 -18.24 -2.76
C GLY A 179 1.84 -17.20 -2.35
N GLY A 180 1.18 -16.60 -3.31
CA GLY A 180 0.14 -15.59 -3.13
C GLY A 180 -0.10 -14.82 -4.41
N ASP A 181 -1.18 -14.06 -4.48
CA ASP A 181 -1.50 -13.18 -5.59
C ASP A 181 -0.77 -11.82 -5.45
N PHE A 182 0.52 -11.89 -5.22
CA PHE A 182 1.43 -10.73 -5.09
C PHE A 182 2.88 -11.16 -5.34
N SER A 183 3.72 -10.21 -5.77
CA SER A 183 5.15 -10.45 -5.95
C SER A 183 5.88 -10.45 -4.60
N VAL A 184 6.73 -11.45 -4.36
CA VAL A 184 7.61 -11.54 -3.18
C VAL A 184 8.92 -10.84 -3.52
N GLU A 185 8.94 -9.52 -3.35
CA GLU A 185 10.10 -8.70 -3.71
C GLU A 185 11.23 -8.84 -2.70
N GLY A 186 12.46 -9.12 -3.20
CA GLY A 186 13.63 -9.31 -2.36
C GLY A 186 14.36 -8.01 -2.05
N GLY A 187 15.04 -7.97 -0.91
CA GLY A 187 15.91 -6.86 -0.52
C GLY A 187 15.80 -6.41 0.92
N LEU A 188 16.63 -5.42 1.27
CA LEU A 188 16.49 -4.59 2.46
C LEU A 188 15.48 -3.46 2.15
N TYR A 189 14.21 -3.80 2.14
CA TYR A 189 13.18 -2.92 1.59
C TYR A 189 12.50 -2.04 2.65
N ARG A 190 12.96 -2.08 3.90
CA ARG A 190 12.61 -1.18 5.01
C ARG A 190 13.87 -0.65 5.69
N ASP A 191 13.70 0.29 6.60
CA ASP A 191 14.79 0.94 7.30
C ASP A 191 15.72 -0.04 8.00
N VAL A 192 17.02 0.26 8.00
CA VAL A 192 18.05 -0.43 8.79
C VAL A 192 18.71 0.60 9.71
N GLN A 193 18.90 0.24 10.98
CA GLN A 193 19.48 1.16 11.96
C GLN A 193 20.29 0.42 13.03
N LEU A 194 21.17 1.16 13.67
CA LEU A 194 21.94 0.70 14.84
C LEU A 194 21.40 1.34 16.10
N ILE A 195 20.90 0.53 17.03
CA ILE A 195 20.45 0.98 18.36
C ILE A 195 21.60 0.79 19.34
N SER A 196 21.90 1.83 20.12
CA SER A 196 22.94 1.81 21.17
C SER A 196 22.33 2.14 22.52
N THR A 197 22.51 1.27 23.53
CA THR A 197 21.94 1.44 24.88
C THR A 197 22.99 1.27 25.98
N ASP A 198 22.65 1.62 27.23
CA ASP A 198 23.40 1.20 28.42
C ASP A 198 23.30 -0.34 28.60
N PRO A 199 24.24 -1.02 29.25
CA PRO A 199 24.10 -2.42 29.60
C PRO A 199 22.86 -2.76 30.45
N VAL A 200 22.30 -1.79 31.17
CA VAL A 200 21.01 -1.92 31.86
C VAL A 200 19.97 -1.12 31.04
N HIS A 201 19.10 -1.83 30.34
CA HIS A 201 18.21 -1.20 29.36
C HIS A 201 16.84 -1.88 29.31
N ILE A 202 15.92 -1.29 28.56
CA ILE A 202 14.65 -1.91 28.16
C ILE A 202 14.93 -2.91 27.03
N ASP A 203 14.47 -4.13 27.20
CA ASP A 203 14.73 -5.26 26.29
C ASP A 203 14.49 -4.87 24.82
N ALA A 204 15.50 -5.06 23.99
CA ALA A 204 15.45 -4.78 22.57
C ALA A 204 15.20 -6.04 21.71
N LEU A 205 15.27 -7.25 22.29
CA LEU A 205 15.28 -8.50 21.54
C LEU A 205 13.95 -9.29 21.60
N ASP A 206 12.92 -8.80 22.31
CA ASP A 206 11.62 -9.49 22.41
C ASP A 206 10.87 -9.45 21.08
N TYR A 207 11.23 -10.34 20.15
CA TYR A 207 10.65 -10.46 18.80
C TYR A 207 10.65 -9.11 18.01
N GLY A 208 11.69 -8.28 18.19
CA GLY A 208 11.76 -6.95 17.59
C GLY A 208 10.80 -5.92 18.18
N GLY A 209 10.07 -6.24 19.22
CA GLY A 209 9.13 -5.35 19.89
C GLY A 209 9.80 -4.24 20.71
N PRO A 210 9.02 -3.29 21.24
CA PRO A 210 9.55 -2.13 21.98
C PRO A 210 10.00 -2.46 23.41
N GLY A 211 9.74 -3.64 23.94
CA GLY A 211 10.00 -4.04 25.33
C GLY A 211 9.08 -3.36 26.36
N VAL A 212 8.10 -2.57 25.90
CA VAL A 212 7.06 -1.91 26.69
C VAL A 212 5.71 -2.27 26.15
N TYR A 213 4.81 -2.81 26.97
CA TYR A 213 3.50 -3.30 26.57
C TYR A 213 2.40 -2.78 27.50
N VAL A 214 1.35 -2.19 26.93
CA VAL A 214 0.24 -1.60 27.67
C VAL A 214 -1.04 -2.41 27.45
N ARG A 215 -1.41 -3.20 28.43
CA ARG A 215 -2.65 -3.96 28.45
C ARG A 215 -3.79 -3.12 29.07
N GLN A 216 -4.96 -3.09 28.41
CA GLN A 216 -6.15 -2.34 28.85
C GLN A 216 -7.17 -3.30 29.51
N ARG A 217 -7.01 -3.58 30.83
CA ARG A 217 -7.88 -4.56 31.55
C ARG A 217 -9.35 -4.21 31.55
N SER A 218 -9.64 -2.91 31.68
CA SER A 218 -10.99 -2.39 31.57
C SER A 218 -10.99 -0.94 31.14
N VAL A 219 -11.98 -0.54 30.37
CA VAL A 219 -12.15 0.82 29.86
C VAL A 219 -13.60 1.27 30.08
N SER A 220 -13.73 2.46 30.68
CA SER A 220 -15.01 3.14 30.85
C SER A 220 -14.83 4.66 30.74
N ALA A 221 -15.93 5.40 30.70
CA ALA A 221 -15.90 6.86 30.75
C ALA A 221 -15.32 7.43 32.08
N VAL A 222 -15.31 6.61 33.16
CA VAL A 222 -14.83 7.01 34.48
C VAL A 222 -13.34 6.74 34.65
N ALA A 223 -12.88 5.59 34.15
CA ALA A 223 -11.48 5.21 34.27
C ALA A 223 -11.10 4.14 33.23
N ALA A 224 -9.82 4.10 32.88
CA ALA A 224 -9.16 2.95 32.26
C ALA A 224 -8.17 2.33 33.28
N GLU A 225 -8.31 1.01 33.48
CA GLU A 225 -7.38 0.23 34.30
C GLU A 225 -6.39 -0.46 33.36
N LEU A 226 -5.12 -0.13 33.52
CA LEU A 226 -4.03 -0.55 32.63
C LEU A 226 -3.02 -1.39 33.39
N ASP A 227 -2.39 -2.35 32.73
CA ASP A 227 -1.15 -2.98 33.16
C ASP A 227 -0.04 -2.56 32.18
N VAL A 228 0.95 -1.82 32.66
CA VAL A 228 2.14 -1.47 31.86
C VAL A 228 3.26 -2.40 32.23
N THR A 229 3.68 -3.23 31.29
CA THR A 229 4.82 -4.15 31.44
C THR A 229 6.04 -3.57 30.74
N VAL A 230 7.12 -3.38 31.51
CA VAL A 230 8.44 -2.99 31.01
C VAL A 230 9.39 -4.16 31.20
N ARG A 231 9.96 -4.66 30.12
CA ARG A 231 10.96 -5.74 30.15
C ARG A 231 12.33 -5.11 30.35
N VAL A 232 12.96 -5.37 31.47
CA VAL A 232 14.27 -4.78 31.85
C VAL A 232 15.35 -5.82 31.75
N THR A 233 16.37 -5.54 30.95
CA THR A 233 17.56 -6.37 30.74
C THR A 233 18.77 -5.78 31.47
N ASN A 234 19.56 -6.63 32.10
CA ASN A 234 20.84 -6.28 32.70
C ASN A 234 21.95 -7.14 32.08
N ASP A 235 22.63 -6.64 31.10
CA ASP A 235 23.79 -7.29 30.45
C ASP A 235 25.12 -6.95 31.11
N SER A 236 25.09 -6.27 32.26
CA SER A 236 26.31 -6.04 33.03
C SER A 236 26.75 -7.29 33.82
N ALA A 237 28.00 -7.34 34.22
CA ALA A 237 28.58 -8.48 34.98
C ALA A 237 28.07 -8.59 36.44
N ARG A 238 27.22 -7.66 36.91
CA ARG A 238 26.74 -7.60 38.29
C ARG A 238 25.24 -7.37 38.33
N LYS A 239 24.58 -7.83 39.41
CA LYS A 239 23.18 -7.45 39.64
C LYS A 239 23.03 -5.94 39.73
N ALA A 240 21.96 -5.40 39.15
CA ALA A 240 21.62 -3.99 39.16
C ALA A 240 20.35 -3.73 40.00
N ALA A 241 20.41 -2.78 40.89
CA ALA A 241 19.21 -2.19 41.50
C ALA A 241 18.68 -1.10 40.56
N VAL A 242 17.45 -1.25 40.11
CA VAL A 242 16.84 -0.48 39.01
C VAL A 242 15.52 0.10 39.48
N THR A 243 15.30 1.39 39.20
CA THR A 243 13.98 2.03 39.29
C THR A 243 13.37 2.09 37.92
N VAL A 244 12.18 1.49 37.75
CA VAL A 244 11.39 1.58 36.54
C VAL A 244 10.27 2.58 36.73
N GLY A 245 10.26 3.64 35.93
CA GLY A 245 9.23 4.68 35.91
C GLY A 245 8.41 4.66 34.64
N VAL A 246 7.11 4.87 34.76
CA VAL A 246 6.17 5.01 33.62
C VAL A 246 5.43 6.33 33.80
N VAL A 247 5.35 7.10 32.70
CA VAL A 247 4.54 8.31 32.59
C VAL A 247 3.60 8.15 31.40
N ILE A 248 2.31 8.40 31.63
CA ILE A 248 1.28 8.45 30.59
C ILE A 248 0.77 9.88 30.48
N GLY A 249 0.78 10.48 29.28
CA GLY A 249 0.32 11.86 29.08
C GLY A 249 0.34 12.27 27.60
N ASP A 250 0.01 13.54 27.35
CA ASP A 250 0.05 14.20 26.03
C ASP A 250 0.75 15.57 26.12
N GLY A 251 1.80 15.64 26.92
CA GLY A 251 2.53 16.85 27.35
C GLY A 251 2.61 16.94 28.85
N ASP A 252 1.45 16.87 29.51
CA ASP A 252 1.39 16.77 30.99
C ASP A 252 1.16 15.31 31.41
N ALA A 253 1.67 14.95 32.61
CA ALA A 253 1.50 13.64 33.20
C ALA A 253 0.04 13.44 33.65
N ALA A 254 -0.71 12.56 32.91
CA ALA A 254 -2.08 12.18 33.29
C ALA A 254 -2.09 11.02 34.31
N ALA A 255 -1.08 10.13 34.26
CA ALA A 255 -0.87 9.06 35.22
C ALA A 255 0.61 8.65 35.29
N THR A 256 1.05 8.17 36.46
CA THR A 256 2.43 7.73 36.68
C THR A 256 2.47 6.44 37.48
N ALA A 257 3.50 5.64 37.30
CA ALA A 257 3.83 4.51 38.17
C ALA A 257 5.35 4.37 38.33
N VAL A 258 5.79 3.92 39.49
CA VAL A 258 7.21 3.65 39.74
C VAL A 258 7.36 2.34 40.50
N ARG A 259 8.40 1.56 40.16
CA ARG A 259 8.70 0.32 40.83
C ARG A 259 10.20 0.05 40.87
N ASP A 260 10.71 -0.26 42.04
CA ASP A 260 12.08 -0.71 42.23
C ASP A 260 12.17 -2.23 42.02
N VAL A 261 13.23 -2.67 41.37
CA VAL A 261 13.50 -4.07 41.11
C VAL A 261 15.01 -4.34 41.08
N THR A 262 15.42 -5.53 41.48
CA THR A 262 16.79 -6.00 41.28
C THR A 262 16.84 -6.97 40.14
N VAL A 263 17.64 -6.67 39.12
CA VAL A 263 17.84 -7.51 37.95
C VAL A 263 19.19 -8.19 38.05
N ALA A 264 19.20 -9.53 37.98
CA ALA A 264 20.45 -10.28 38.03
C ALA A 264 21.30 -10.03 36.77
N ALA A 265 22.62 -10.26 36.89
CA ALA A 265 23.51 -10.19 35.72
C ALA A 265 23.07 -11.15 34.63
N GLY A 266 23.09 -10.71 33.36
CA GLY A 266 22.72 -11.51 32.20
C GLY A 266 21.25 -11.96 32.19
N SER A 267 20.34 -11.20 32.82
CA SER A 267 18.92 -11.59 32.85
C SER A 267 17.98 -10.47 32.43
N THR A 268 16.81 -10.88 31.90
CA THR A 268 15.69 -10.00 31.58
C THR A 268 14.51 -10.31 32.51
N VAL A 269 13.90 -9.32 33.09
CA VAL A 269 12.72 -9.47 33.96
C VAL A 269 11.56 -8.57 33.47
N PRO A 270 10.32 -9.06 33.43
CA PRO A 270 9.15 -8.22 33.18
C PRO A 270 8.77 -7.50 34.49
N VAL A 271 8.61 -6.19 34.40
CA VAL A 271 8.15 -5.34 35.52
C VAL A 271 6.76 -4.82 35.15
N THR A 272 5.72 -5.44 35.70
CA THR A 272 4.33 -5.03 35.43
C THR A 272 3.85 -4.11 36.54
N MET A 273 3.31 -2.94 36.14
CA MET A 273 2.79 -1.92 37.01
C MET A 273 1.32 -1.63 36.68
N PRO A 274 0.39 -1.75 37.65
CA PRO A 274 -0.98 -1.32 37.42
C PRO A 274 -1.02 0.22 37.40
N VAL A 275 -1.72 0.79 36.40
CA VAL A 275 -1.90 2.24 36.24
C VAL A 275 -3.39 2.50 36.00
N ARG A 276 -3.93 3.46 36.80
CA ARG A 276 -5.29 3.95 36.59
C ARG A 276 -5.28 5.32 35.94
N LEU A 277 -5.91 5.43 34.77
CA LEU A 277 -6.14 6.69 34.07
C LEU A 277 -7.59 7.14 34.30
N ALA A 278 -7.76 8.24 35.04
CA ALA A 278 -9.07 8.77 35.37
C ALA A 278 -9.67 9.57 34.21
N ARG A 279 -10.95 9.36 33.93
CA ARG A 279 -11.69 10.03 32.85
C ARG A 279 -10.91 10.11 31.53
N PRO A 280 -10.50 8.94 30.96
CA PRO A 280 -9.68 8.92 29.78
C PRO A 280 -10.42 9.53 28.58
N ARG A 281 -9.68 10.28 27.74
CA ARG A 281 -10.13 10.58 26.39
C ARG A 281 -9.93 9.34 25.53
N LEU A 282 -11.02 8.89 24.88
CA LEU A 282 -10.99 7.64 24.12
C LEU A 282 -10.48 7.87 22.69
N TRP A 283 -9.82 6.87 22.15
CA TRP A 283 -9.59 6.77 20.72
C TRP A 283 -10.89 6.32 20.06
N ASN A 284 -11.54 7.23 19.29
CA ASN A 284 -12.86 7.04 18.69
C ASN A 284 -12.82 6.94 17.15
N GLY A 285 -11.83 6.26 16.61
CA GLY A 285 -11.73 6.11 15.17
C GLY A 285 -11.60 7.46 14.46
N LEU A 286 -12.18 7.59 13.24
CA LEU A 286 -12.11 8.83 12.45
C LEU A 286 -12.63 10.08 13.16
N GLY A 287 -13.50 9.92 14.16
CA GLY A 287 -14.15 11.03 14.87
C GLY A 287 -13.23 11.75 15.85
N ASP A 288 -12.41 11.00 16.58
CA ASP A 288 -11.45 11.52 17.56
C ASP A 288 -10.35 10.49 17.82
N PRO A 289 -9.29 10.44 16.99
CA PRO A 289 -8.19 9.49 17.13
C PRO A 289 -7.17 9.92 18.18
N TYR A 290 -7.63 10.14 19.40
CA TYR A 290 -6.78 10.70 20.46
C TYR A 290 -5.75 9.70 20.97
N LEU A 291 -4.50 10.13 21.06
CA LEU A 291 -3.35 9.35 21.50
C LEU A 291 -2.72 9.97 22.74
N TYR A 292 -2.50 9.15 23.75
CA TYR A 292 -1.54 9.40 24.82
C TYR A 292 -0.16 8.87 24.40
N GLN A 293 0.89 9.44 24.98
CA GLN A 293 2.24 8.90 24.96
C GLN A 293 2.54 8.18 26.26
N VAL A 294 3.01 6.94 26.18
CA VAL A 294 3.56 6.21 27.33
C VAL A 294 5.07 6.26 27.22
N THR A 295 5.72 6.84 28.22
CA THR A 295 7.19 6.85 28.32
C THR A 295 7.61 5.97 29.50
N ALA A 296 8.31 4.88 29.20
CA ALA A 296 8.96 4.03 30.19
C ALA A 296 10.44 4.44 30.33
N ARG A 297 10.91 4.57 31.56
CA ARG A 297 12.30 4.89 31.90
C ARG A 297 12.88 3.85 32.83
N VAL A 298 14.16 3.56 32.66
CA VAL A 298 14.95 2.68 33.51
C VAL A 298 16.10 3.51 34.04
N SER A 299 16.17 3.63 35.39
CA SER A 299 17.22 4.39 36.08
C SER A 299 17.99 3.47 37.02
N ALA A 300 19.30 3.66 37.13
CA ALA A 300 20.18 2.92 38.03
C ALA A 300 21.38 3.77 38.43
N GLY A 301 21.79 3.66 39.70
CA GLY A 301 22.93 4.43 40.21
C GLY A 301 22.73 5.95 40.15
N GLY A 302 21.49 6.43 40.24
CA GLY A 302 21.15 7.86 40.24
C GLY A 302 21.07 8.54 38.90
N GLY A 303 21.11 7.79 37.80
CA GLY A 303 20.94 8.32 36.41
C GLY A 303 20.08 7.45 35.52
N ASP A 304 19.49 8.08 34.53
CA ASP A 304 18.71 7.37 33.48
C ASP A 304 19.65 6.51 32.63
N ARG A 305 19.24 5.26 32.40
CA ARG A 305 19.96 4.25 31.61
C ARG A 305 19.32 4.02 30.27
N ASP A 306 17.99 4.07 30.21
CA ASP A 306 17.23 3.88 28.99
C ASP A 306 15.84 4.50 29.08
N ALA A 307 15.28 4.85 27.93
CA ALA A 307 13.89 5.32 27.81
C ALA A 307 13.29 4.88 26.49
N VAL A 308 12.04 4.40 26.54
CA VAL A 308 11.25 4.00 25.37
C VAL A 308 9.87 4.64 25.44
N GLY A 309 9.45 5.25 24.34
CA GLY A 309 8.11 5.82 24.15
C GLY A 309 7.26 4.93 23.27
N VAL A 310 5.99 4.71 23.65
CA VAL A 310 5.01 3.99 22.80
C VAL A 310 3.68 4.74 22.80
N PRO A 311 2.90 4.69 21.68
CA PRO A 311 1.58 5.28 21.62
C PRO A 311 0.59 4.53 22.51
N LEU A 312 -0.47 5.23 22.95
CA LEU A 312 -1.59 4.62 23.67
C LEU A 312 -2.90 5.33 23.30
N GLY A 313 -3.81 4.61 22.62
CA GLY A 313 -5.19 5.03 22.48
C GLY A 313 -6.10 4.17 23.35
N ILE A 314 -6.88 4.80 24.21
CA ILE A 314 -7.82 4.09 25.09
C ILE A 314 -9.08 3.75 24.33
N ARG A 315 -9.38 2.46 24.15
CA ARG A 315 -10.52 1.98 23.36
C ARG A 315 -10.94 0.56 23.75
N THR A 316 -12.14 0.17 23.30
CA THR A 316 -12.60 -1.22 23.30
C THR A 316 -13.17 -1.57 21.93
N PHE A 317 -12.94 -2.80 21.48
CA PHE A 317 -13.53 -3.39 20.29
C PHE A 317 -14.38 -4.60 20.67
N SER A 318 -15.50 -4.79 19.96
CA SER A 318 -16.28 -6.03 20.05
C SER A 318 -17.05 -6.27 18.76
N VAL A 319 -17.44 -7.53 18.52
CA VAL A 319 -18.27 -7.93 17.39
C VAL A 319 -19.46 -8.72 17.93
N ASP A 320 -20.65 -8.27 17.57
CA ASP A 320 -21.93 -8.94 17.85
C ASP A 320 -22.39 -9.65 16.57
N ALA A 321 -22.92 -10.86 16.69
CA ALA A 321 -23.28 -11.67 15.53
C ALA A 321 -24.44 -11.07 14.72
N ASP A 322 -25.35 -10.30 15.35
CA ASP A 322 -26.52 -9.69 14.70
C ASP A 322 -26.32 -8.22 14.34
N LYS A 323 -25.42 -7.52 15.08
CA LYS A 323 -25.30 -6.05 15.03
C LYS A 323 -23.95 -5.58 14.48
N GLY A 324 -23.02 -6.51 14.22
CA GLY A 324 -21.73 -6.22 13.65
C GLY A 324 -20.70 -5.64 14.64
N PHE A 325 -19.88 -4.72 14.19
CA PHE A 325 -18.72 -4.21 14.93
C PHE A 325 -19.07 -3.01 15.82
N PHE A 326 -18.45 -2.97 17.00
CA PHE A 326 -18.61 -1.91 18.00
C PHE A 326 -17.27 -1.32 18.39
N LEU A 327 -17.19 0.00 18.42
CA LEU A 327 -16.10 0.77 18.97
C LEU A 327 -16.57 1.50 20.23
N ASN A 328 -15.89 1.28 21.36
CA ASN A 328 -16.23 1.88 22.66
C ASN A 328 -17.72 1.66 23.05
N GLY A 329 -18.23 0.47 22.77
CA GLY A 329 -19.60 0.08 23.07
C GLY A 329 -20.68 0.69 22.16
N LYS A 330 -20.29 1.41 21.10
CA LYS A 330 -21.21 1.99 20.10
C LYS A 330 -21.10 1.27 18.76
N PRO A 331 -22.22 1.03 18.05
CA PRO A 331 -22.17 0.50 16.70
C PRO A 331 -21.27 1.37 15.80
N TYR A 332 -20.38 0.72 15.07
CA TYR A 332 -19.43 1.41 14.18
C TYR A 332 -19.34 0.65 12.86
N LEU A 333 -20.03 1.16 11.83
CA LEU A 333 -20.04 0.54 10.52
C LEU A 333 -18.62 0.59 9.91
N LEU A 334 -18.02 -0.57 9.72
CA LEU A 334 -16.70 -0.68 9.07
C LEU A 334 -16.86 -0.54 7.55
N ARG A 335 -16.17 0.46 7.00
CA ARG A 335 -16.05 0.79 5.58
C ARG A 335 -14.61 0.52 5.18
N GLY A 336 -14.37 -0.70 4.71
CA GLY A 336 -13.02 -1.25 4.62
C GLY A 336 -12.47 -1.32 3.21
N VAL A 337 -11.16 -1.16 3.13
CA VAL A 337 -10.36 -1.52 1.97
C VAL A 337 -9.25 -2.48 2.38
N ASN A 338 -8.89 -3.39 1.49
CA ASN A 338 -7.63 -4.12 1.59
C ASN A 338 -6.49 -3.24 1.05
N THR A 339 -5.31 -3.38 1.64
CA THR A 339 -4.07 -2.81 1.11
C THR A 339 -2.97 -3.86 1.17
N HIS A 340 -2.18 -3.98 0.11
CA HIS A 340 -0.81 -4.47 0.24
C HIS A 340 0.07 -3.33 0.75
N GLN A 341 1.27 -3.65 1.27
CA GLN A 341 2.20 -2.59 1.67
C GLN A 341 2.41 -1.61 0.52
N SER A 342 2.63 -0.34 0.85
CA SER A 342 2.82 0.72 -0.14
C SER A 342 3.92 0.34 -1.14
N CYS A 343 3.67 0.58 -2.41
CA CYS A 343 4.61 0.31 -3.50
C CYS A 343 4.50 1.37 -4.59
N ARG A 344 5.53 1.50 -5.42
CA ARG A 344 5.59 2.40 -6.57
C ARG A 344 6.26 1.73 -7.75
N PRO A 345 5.93 2.06 -9.01
CA PRO A 345 6.52 1.44 -10.20
C PRO A 345 8.05 1.48 -10.24
N ALA A 346 8.67 2.56 -9.74
CA ALA A 346 10.11 2.73 -9.81
C ALA A 346 10.90 2.14 -8.64
N THR A 347 10.24 1.87 -7.52
CA THR A 347 10.89 1.46 -6.27
C THR A 347 10.31 0.17 -5.69
N GLY A 348 9.29 -0.42 -6.32
CA GLY A 348 8.58 -1.57 -5.77
C GLY A 348 8.10 -1.27 -4.35
N VAL A 349 8.30 -2.20 -3.45
CA VAL A 349 7.95 -2.08 -2.02
C VAL A 349 8.94 -1.24 -1.19
N ALA A 350 10.07 -0.84 -1.78
CA ALA A 350 11.08 0.03 -1.15
C ALA A 350 10.69 1.50 -1.28
N VAL A 351 9.64 1.92 -0.60
CA VAL A 351 9.05 3.26 -0.66
C VAL A 351 9.52 4.15 0.48
N SER A 352 9.41 5.47 0.29
CA SER A 352 9.67 6.45 1.35
C SER A 352 8.49 6.55 2.32
N HIS A 353 8.73 7.09 3.53
CA HIS A 353 7.66 7.41 4.47
C HIS A 353 6.64 8.40 3.89
N ALA A 354 7.09 9.31 3.00
CA ALA A 354 6.19 10.25 2.32
C ALA A 354 5.21 9.54 1.36
N ASP A 355 5.66 8.49 0.67
CA ASP A 355 4.79 7.67 -0.19
C ASP A 355 3.72 6.95 0.64
N VAL A 356 4.12 6.39 1.79
CA VAL A 356 3.19 5.77 2.74
C VAL A 356 2.16 6.78 3.25
N ASP A 357 2.61 7.97 3.65
CA ASP A 357 1.71 9.03 4.12
C ASP A 357 0.70 9.46 3.05
N ALA A 358 1.13 9.53 1.78
CA ALA A 358 0.28 9.86 0.65
C ALA A 358 -0.80 8.79 0.41
N ASP A 359 -0.45 7.51 0.50
CA ASP A 359 -1.39 6.40 0.36
C ASP A 359 -2.48 6.45 1.45
N TYR A 360 -2.09 6.66 2.72
CA TYR A 360 -3.04 6.76 3.83
C TYR A 360 -3.88 8.05 3.82
N ALA A 361 -3.33 9.14 3.28
CA ALA A 361 -4.12 10.34 3.02
C ALA A 361 -5.22 10.08 1.97
N MET A 362 -4.94 9.27 0.95
CA MET A 362 -5.89 8.87 -0.09
C MET A 362 -6.96 7.92 0.45
N ILE A 363 -6.60 6.95 1.31
CA ILE A 363 -7.55 6.08 2.03
C ILE A 363 -8.51 6.91 2.88
N ARG A 364 -8.01 7.91 3.60
CA ARG A 364 -8.83 8.84 4.38
C ARG A 364 -9.74 9.70 3.48
N ASP A 365 -9.25 10.16 2.32
CA ASP A 365 -10.04 10.95 1.36
C ASP A 365 -11.21 10.13 0.79
N LEU A 366 -11.00 8.84 0.55
CA LEU A 366 -12.06 7.89 0.18
C LEU A 366 -13.16 7.82 1.24
N GLY A 367 -12.85 8.01 2.52
CA GLY A 367 -13.76 7.88 3.66
C GLY A 367 -13.73 6.49 4.30
N ALA A 368 -12.75 5.64 3.97
CA ALA A 368 -12.53 4.37 4.64
C ALA A 368 -12.16 4.59 6.11
N ASN A 369 -12.67 3.73 7.00
CA ASN A 369 -12.41 3.79 8.44
C ASN A 369 -11.78 2.50 9.00
N VAL A 370 -11.53 1.54 8.13
CA VAL A 370 -10.79 0.32 8.44
C VAL A 370 -9.95 -0.10 7.23
N VAL A 371 -8.76 -0.64 7.49
CA VAL A 371 -7.91 -1.30 6.49
C VAL A 371 -7.63 -2.73 6.92
N ARG A 372 -7.62 -3.66 5.96
CA ARG A 372 -6.98 -4.95 6.12
C ARG A 372 -5.63 -4.88 5.45
N MET A 373 -4.57 -5.01 6.24
CA MET A 373 -3.19 -5.04 5.78
C MET A 373 -2.88 -6.45 5.28
N ALA A 374 -3.23 -6.69 4.04
CA ALA A 374 -3.11 -7.99 3.40
C ALA A 374 -1.70 -8.15 2.79
N HIS A 375 -1.12 -9.30 2.76
CA HIS A 375 -1.47 -10.54 3.49
C HIS A 375 -0.36 -10.85 4.51
N TYR A 376 0.25 -9.78 5.09
CA TYR A 376 1.45 -9.84 5.94
C TYR A 376 1.60 -8.57 6.76
N GLN A 377 2.53 -8.58 7.72
CA GLN A 377 2.85 -7.37 8.51
C GLN A 377 3.37 -6.25 7.61
N HIS A 378 2.75 -5.08 7.69
CA HIS A 378 3.18 -3.88 6.99
C HIS A 378 4.26 -3.08 7.75
N SER A 379 4.71 -1.96 7.17
CA SER A 379 5.70 -1.09 7.81
C SER A 379 5.12 -0.40 9.06
N GLN A 380 5.94 -0.11 10.05
CA GLN A 380 5.50 0.60 11.27
C GLN A 380 4.85 1.95 10.94
N ARG A 381 5.31 2.63 9.87
CA ARG A 381 4.72 3.88 9.40
C ARG A 381 3.25 3.76 9.02
N GLU A 382 2.82 2.62 8.50
CA GLU A 382 1.43 2.38 8.14
C GLU A 382 0.52 2.27 9.37
N TYR A 383 0.99 1.58 10.44
CA TYR A 383 0.27 1.52 11.72
C TYR A 383 0.21 2.88 12.41
N ASP A 384 1.33 3.65 12.41
CA ASP A 384 1.36 5.01 12.94
C ASP A 384 0.35 5.92 12.24
N ASN A 385 0.22 5.79 10.93
CA ASN A 385 -0.80 6.51 10.15
C ASN A 385 -2.21 6.10 10.55
N CYS A 386 -2.48 4.81 10.73
CA CYS A 386 -3.79 4.32 11.18
C CYS A 386 -4.14 4.85 12.56
N ASP A 387 -3.21 4.82 13.51
CA ASP A 387 -3.40 5.35 14.86
C ASP A 387 -3.78 6.83 14.83
N ARG A 388 -2.99 7.63 14.10
CA ARG A 388 -3.15 9.09 13.99
C ARG A 388 -4.39 9.51 13.20
N LEU A 389 -4.77 8.74 12.18
CA LEU A 389 -5.92 9.03 11.31
C LEU A 389 -7.22 8.44 11.84
N GLY A 390 -7.18 7.55 12.83
CA GLY A 390 -8.33 6.89 13.40
C GLY A 390 -8.88 5.74 12.55
N ILE A 391 -8.02 5.08 11.79
CA ILE A 391 -8.37 3.96 10.92
C ILE A 391 -8.17 2.66 11.70
N VAL A 392 -9.20 1.83 11.80
CA VAL A 392 -9.12 0.49 12.42
C VAL A 392 -8.28 -0.43 11.54
N VAL A 393 -7.55 -1.36 12.14
CA VAL A 393 -6.65 -2.27 11.42
C VAL A 393 -7.00 -3.74 11.68
N TRP A 394 -7.08 -4.50 10.61
CA TRP A 394 -6.88 -5.94 10.57
C TRP A 394 -5.51 -6.19 9.96
N THR A 395 -4.58 -6.76 10.72
CA THR A 395 -3.25 -7.15 10.25
C THR A 395 -3.07 -8.65 10.38
N GLU A 396 -2.27 -9.28 9.50
CA GLU A 396 -2.19 -10.74 9.41
C GLU A 396 -0.78 -11.24 9.10
N ILE A 397 -0.55 -12.54 9.33
CA ILE A 397 0.67 -13.23 8.94
C ILE A 397 0.58 -13.76 7.50
N PRO A 398 1.71 -13.97 6.80
CA PRO A 398 1.73 -14.37 5.39
C PRO A 398 1.44 -15.87 5.16
N LEU A 399 0.52 -16.44 5.92
CA LEU A 399 0.00 -17.79 5.69
C LEU A 399 -1.08 -17.73 4.61
N VAL A 400 -0.68 -17.72 3.33
CA VAL A 400 -1.55 -17.51 2.17
C VAL A 400 -1.58 -18.74 1.27
N GLY A 401 -2.76 -19.30 1.06
CA GLY A 401 -3.06 -20.38 0.10
C GLY A 401 -2.30 -21.67 0.32
N TRP A 402 -0.98 -21.64 0.22
CA TRP A 402 -0.10 -22.81 0.21
C TRP A 402 0.62 -23.01 1.56
N LYS A 403 0.88 -24.25 1.89
CA LYS A 403 1.61 -24.67 3.10
C LYS A 403 2.48 -25.87 2.84
N THR A 404 3.50 -26.06 3.70
CA THR A 404 4.26 -27.31 3.82
C THR A 404 3.90 -28.01 5.13
N VAL A 405 3.64 -29.29 5.07
CA VAL A 405 3.38 -30.09 6.27
C VAL A 405 4.72 -30.40 6.95
N SER A 406 5.18 -29.53 7.84
CA SER A 406 6.44 -29.68 8.57
C SER A 406 6.45 -28.87 9.87
N ASP A 407 7.27 -29.32 10.83
CA ASP A 407 7.51 -28.58 12.07
C ASP A 407 8.20 -27.24 11.80
N ALA A 408 9.11 -27.19 10.83
CA ALA A 408 9.80 -25.95 10.45
C ALA A 408 8.81 -24.88 10.00
N PHE A 409 7.86 -25.24 9.13
CA PHE A 409 6.81 -24.31 8.66
C PHE A 409 5.89 -23.87 9.80
N THR A 410 5.50 -24.80 10.68
CA THR A 410 4.69 -24.49 11.87
C THR A 410 5.42 -23.50 12.79
N MET A 411 6.70 -23.76 13.11
CA MET A 411 7.50 -22.89 13.97
C MET A 411 7.70 -21.50 13.33
N ASN A 412 7.91 -21.44 12.02
CA ASN A 412 8.07 -20.17 11.30
C ASN A 412 6.77 -19.33 11.32
N THR A 413 5.62 -19.93 11.07
CA THR A 413 4.33 -19.20 11.13
C THR A 413 4.02 -18.70 12.54
N GLN A 414 4.34 -19.50 13.57
CA GLN A 414 4.20 -19.08 14.97
C GLN A 414 5.18 -17.96 15.34
N GLN A 415 6.43 -18.00 14.85
CA GLN A 415 7.40 -16.92 15.04
C GLN A 415 6.87 -15.62 14.40
N GLN A 416 6.45 -15.66 13.14
CA GLN A 416 5.92 -14.48 12.45
C GLN A 416 4.68 -13.89 13.14
N LEU A 417 3.81 -14.74 13.73
CA LEU A 417 2.68 -14.25 14.53
C LEU A 417 3.10 -13.55 15.81
N ARG A 418 4.12 -14.07 16.51
CA ARG A 418 4.67 -13.41 17.69
C ARG A 418 5.33 -12.07 17.33
N GLU A 419 6.10 -12.02 16.26
CA GLU A 419 6.69 -10.78 15.76
C GLU A 419 5.60 -9.75 15.46
N LEU A 420 4.56 -10.16 14.74
CA LEU A 420 3.41 -9.31 14.42
C LEU A 420 2.78 -8.74 15.71
N ILE A 421 2.49 -9.57 16.69
CA ILE A 421 1.83 -9.15 17.94
C ILE A 421 2.77 -8.28 18.78
N ARG A 422 4.03 -8.70 19.01
CA ARG A 422 4.97 -7.97 19.88
C ARG A 422 5.31 -6.59 19.34
N GLN A 423 5.50 -6.48 18.02
CA GLN A 423 5.85 -5.22 17.39
C GLN A 423 4.68 -4.24 17.32
N ASN A 424 3.44 -4.75 17.19
CA ASN A 424 2.26 -3.93 17.00
C ASN A 424 1.31 -3.90 18.21
N TYR A 425 1.73 -4.41 19.38
CA TYR A 425 0.90 -4.55 20.57
C TYR A 425 0.28 -3.22 21.04
N ASN A 426 1.04 -2.12 20.97
CA ASN A 426 0.63 -0.83 21.50
C ASN A 426 -0.17 0.02 20.50
N HIS A 427 -0.28 -0.38 19.23
CA HIS A 427 -1.09 0.36 18.24
C HIS A 427 -2.58 0.27 18.57
N PRO A 428 -3.24 1.37 18.94
CA PRO A 428 -4.67 1.36 19.28
C PRO A 428 -5.56 1.04 18.06
N SER A 429 -5.10 1.31 16.87
CA SER A 429 -5.81 1.02 15.63
C SER A 429 -6.02 -0.49 15.40
N VAL A 430 -5.09 -1.34 15.84
CA VAL A 430 -5.16 -2.79 15.64
C VAL A 430 -6.31 -3.39 16.45
N ALA A 431 -7.28 -3.95 15.75
CA ALA A 431 -8.45 -4.63 16.31
C ALA A 431 -8.41 -6.14 16.12
N PHE A 432 -7.77 -6.62 15.05
CA PHE A 432 -7.79 -8.03 14.66
C PHE A 432 -6.40 -8.54 14.31
N TRP A 433 -6.06 -9.72 14.86
CA TRP A 433 -4.91 -10.53 14.48
C TRP A 433 -5.34 -11.58 13.46
N GLY A 434 -4.92 -11.43 12.21
CA GLY A 434 -5.20 -12.37 11.13
C GLY A 434 -4.29 -13.60 11.18
N LEU A 435 -4.91 -14.78 11.21
CA LEU A 435 -4.22 -16.06 11.31
C LEU A 435 -3.82 -16.64 9.95
N GLY A 436 -4.32 -16.06 8.85
CA GLY A 436 -4.02 -16.46 7.49
C GLY A 436 -5.13 -16.15 6.51
N ASN A 437 -4.91 -16.52 5.25
CA ASN A 437 -5.78 -16.27 4.10
C ASN A 437 -5.87 -17.51 3.19
N GLU A 438 -7.08 -17.88 2.78
CA GLU A 438 -7.39 -18.75 1.65
C GLU A 438 -6.66 -20.11 1.65
N GLN A 439 -6.67 -20.83 2.76
CA GLN A 439 -6.13 -22.20 2.75
C GLN A 439 -7.01 -23.11 1.89
N TYR A 440 -6.44 -23.74 0.87
CA TYR A 440 -7.17 -24.53 -0.14
C TYR A 440 -7.45 -25.97 0.29
N ALA A 441 -7.00 -26.37 1.46
CA ALA A 441 -7.23 -27.71 1.99
C ALA A 441 -7.51 -27.69 3.50
N SER A 442 -8.61 -28.32 3.90
CA SER A 442 -9.04 -28.50 5.28
C SER A 442 -8.59 -29.89 5.80
N ASP A 443 -7.29 -30.13 5.81
CA ASP A 443 -6.72 -31.33 6.39
C ASP A 443 -6.42 -31.18 7.90
N ALA A 444 -6.05 -32.28 8.55
CA ALA A 444 -5.76 -32.28 9.99
C ALA A 444 -4.64 -31.31 10.35
N TYR A 445 -3.61 -31.19 9.51
CA TYR A 445 -2.49 -30.28 9.75
C TYR A 445 -2.94 -28.82 9.72
N THR A 446 -3.72 -28.42 8.71
CA THR A 446 -4.21 -27.03 8.60
C THR A 446 -5.11 -26.64 9.77
N ASN A 447 -6.03 -27.53 10.15
CA ASN A 447 -6.89 -27.33 11.33
C ASN A 447 -6.05 -27.18 12.61
N GLN A 448 -5.05 -28.03 12.81
CA GLN A 448 -4.16 -27.95 13.98
C GLN A 448 -3.29 -26.69 13.95
N LEU A 449 -2.79 -26.29 12.79
CA LEU A 449 -1.99 -25.08 12.61
C LEU A 449 -2.80 -23.83 13.00
N LEU A 450 -3.99 -23.64 12.42
CA LEU A 450 -4.85 -22.48 12.73
C LEU A 450 -5.27 -22.47 14.21
N ALA A 451 -5.63 -23.63 14.79
CA ALA A 451 -5.94 -23.73 16.21
C ALA A 451 -4.74 -23.35 17.10
N SER A 452 -3.52 -23.75 16.73
CA SER A 452 -2.30 -23.39 17.45
C SER A 452 -1.98 -21.90 17.35
N LEU A 453 -2.21 -21.29 16.19
CA LEU A 453 -2.02 -19.85 15.97
C LEU A 453 -3.03 -19.04 16.77
N GLN A 454 -4.30 -19.45 16.82
CA GLN A 454 -5.31 -18.81 17.66
C GLN A 454 -4.92 -18.88 19.14
N ALA A 455 -4.54 -20.04 19.63
CA ALA A 455 -4.11 -20.23 21.03
C ALA A 455 -2.89 -19.37 21.35
N LEU A 456 -1.93 -19.24 20.42
CA LEU A 456 -0.77 -18.38 20.57
C LEU A 456 -1.17 -16.89 20.64
N ALA A 457 -2.04 -16.43 19.73
CA ALA A 457 -2.50 -15.06 19.71
C ALA A 457 -3.17 -14.67 21.03
N HIS A 458 -4.07 -15.49 21.55
CA HIS A 458 -4.72 -15.25 22.84
C HIS A 458 -3.78 -15.34 24.05
N ALA A 459 -2.71 -16.16 23.98
CA ALA A 459 -1.70 -16.20 25.03
C ALA A 459 -0.85 -14.91 25.07
N ASP A 460 -0.53 -14.35 23.90
CA ASP A 460 0.27 -13.13 23.80
C ASP A 460 -0.59 -11.86 23.91
N ASP A 461 -1.83 -11.87 23.44
CA ASP A 461 -2.80 -10.78 23.55
C ASP A 461 -4.23 -11.30 23.77
N PRO A 462 -4.71 -11.38 25.00
CA PRO A 462 -6.03 -11.90 25.32
C PRO A 462 -7.18 -10.92 25.06
N GLU A 463 -6.92 -9.72 24.55
CA GLU A 463 -7.92 -8.64 24.43
C GLU A 463 -8.39 -8.41 23.01
N ARG A 464 -7.50 -8.59 22.02
CA ARG A 464 -7.85 -8.42 20.61
C ARG A 464 -8.41 -9.71 20.03
N LEU A 465 -9.30 -9.52 19.05
CA LEU A 465 -9.94 -10.62 18.35
C LEU A 465 -8.99 -11.23 17.30
N THR A 466 -9.08 -12.55 17.12
CA THR A 466 -8.47 -13.23 16.00
C THR A 466 -9.44 -13.31 14.84
N THR A 467 -8.90 -13.37 13.61
CA THR A 467 -9.70 -13.55 12.39
C THR A 467 -8.96 -14.40 11.36
N TYR A 468 -9.70 -14.97 10.42
CA TYR A 468 -9.19 -15.72 9.29
C TYR A 468 -9.98 -15.33 8.04
N ALA A 469 -9.32 -15.21 6.88
CA ALA A 469 -9.98 -14.95 5.60
C ALA A 469 -10.19 -16.25 4.82
N HIS A 470 -11.43 -16.64 4.62
CA HIS A 470 -11.84 -17.91 4.01
C HIS A 470 -12.31 -17.73 2.57
N CYS A 471 -11.90 -18.68 1.67
CA CYS A 471 -12.49 -18.82 0.33
C CYS A 471 -12.81 -20.27 0.02
N CYS A 472 -13.04 -20.59 -1.19
CA CYS A 472 -12.76 -21.78 -2.00
C CYS A 472 -13.19 -23.15 -1.44
N LEU A 473 -13.52 -23.29 -0.17
CA LEU A 473 -14.11 -24.46 0.49
C LEU A 473 -15.55 -24.14 0.94
N SER A 474 -16.22 -25.09 1.59
CA SER A 474 -17.56 -24.85 2.15
C SER A 474 -17.56 -23.69 3.15
N ASP A 475 -18.59 -22.85 3.14
CA ASP A 475 -18.77 -21.75 4.09
C ASP A 475 -18.80 -22.18 5.56
N THR A 476 -19.06 -23.47 5.80
CA THR A 476 -19.11 -24.11 7.12
C THR A 476 -17.93 -25.05 7.34
N ASP A 477 -16.87 -24.94 6.54
CA ASP A 477 -15.66 -25.74 6.70
C ASP A 477 -15.05 -25.55 8.10
N PRO A 478 -14.47 -26.60 8.73
CA PRO A 478 -13.86 -26.51 10.06
C PRO A 478 -12.82 -25.39 10.22
N LEU A 479 -12.10 -25.00 9.14
CA LEU A 479 -11.15 -23.88 9.19
C LEU A 479 -11.82 -22.57 9.64
N THR A 480 -13.12 -22.39 9.37
CA THR A 480 -13.86 -21.18 9.73
C THR A 480 -14.15 -21.05 11.23
N SER A 481 -13.84 -22.08 12.03
CA SER A 481 -14.06 -22.09 13.48
C SER A 481 -12.82 -21.78 14.32
N HIS A 482 -11.65 -21.61 13.68
CA HIS A 482 -10.37 -21.39 14.37
C HIS A 482 -10.04 -19.89 14.58
N SER A 483 -11.06 -19.02 14.61
CA SER A 483 -10.88 -17.59 14.93
C SER A 483 -12.14 -17.04 15.61
N ASP A 484 -12.00 -15.91 16.32
CA ASP A 484 -13.13 -15.28 17.04
C ASP A 484 -14.17 -14.71 16.11
N VAL A 485 -13.74 -14.21 14.95
CA VAL A 485 -14.56 -13.71 13.85
C VAL A 485 -14.05 -14.25 12.53
N ILE A 486 -14.91 -14.39 11.54
CA ILE A 486 -14.56 -14.93 10.23
C ILE A 486 -14.80 -13.89 9.14
N GLY A 487 -13.86 -13.77 8.18
CA GLY A 487 -14.01 -13.04 6.93
C GLY A 487 -14.12 -14.01 5.76
N TYR A 488 -14.98 -13.71 4.78
CA TYR A 488 -15.12 -14.50 3.56
C TYR A 488 -14.70 -13.67 2.35
N ASN A 489 -13.84 -14.24 1.49
CA ASN A 489 -13.52 -13.68 0.19
C ASN A 489 -14.62 -14.08 -0.79
N ARG A 490 -15.45 -13.11 -1.23
CA ARG A 490 -16.63 -13.37 -2.06
C ARG A 490 -16.76 -12.33 -3.15
N TYR A 491 -16.42 -12.74 -4.36
CA TYR A 491 -16.33 -11.88 -5.54
C TYR A 491 -17.55 -12.03 -6.46
N TYR A 492 -18.75 -11.70 -5.96
CA TYR A 492 -19.96 -11.70 -6.78
C TYR A 492 -19.89 -10.60 -7.85
N GLY A 493 -20.24 -10.96 -9.08
CA GLY A 493 -20.06 -10.11 -10.26
C GLY A 493 -18.63 -10.12 -10.81
N TRP A 494 -17.76 -11.01 -10.28
CA TRP A 494 -16.43 -11.24 -10.83
C TRP A 494 -16.17 -12.74 -10.98
N TYR A 495 -15.69 -13.43 -9.94
CA TYR A 495 -15.49 -14.89 -9.96
C TYR A 495 -16.76 -15.68 -9.70
N VAL A 496 -17.78 -15.07 -9.10
CA VAL A 496 -19.05 -15.69 -8.70
C VAL A 496 -20.22 -14.96 -9.35
N THR A 497 -21.24 -15.70 -9.81
CA THR A 497 -22.47 -15.16 -10.40
C THR A 497 -23.69 -15.63 -9.60
N PRO A 498 -24.80 -14.89 -9.62
CA PRO A 498 -25.03 -13.59 -10.27
C PRO A 498 -24.43 -12.44 -9.43
N ILE A 499 -24.35 -11.24 -10.01
CA ILE A 499 -23.77 -10.05 -9.38
C ILE A 499 -24.49 -9.61 -8.09
N ASP A 500 -25.79 -9.85 -8.00
CA ASP A 500 -26.68 -9.55 -6.85
C ASP A 500 -26.74 -10.69 -5.83
N GLY A 501 -25.90 -11.72 -5.97
CA GLY A 501 -25.93 -12.92 -5.13
C GLY A 501 -25.33 -12.76 -3.74
N VAL A 502 -24.50 -11.75 -3.49
CA VAL A 502 -23.76 -11.61 -2.22
C VAL A 502 -24.68 -11.38 -1.02
N GLY A 503 -25.76 -10.63 -1.21
CA GLY A 503 -26.75 -10.40 -0.16
C GLY A 503 -27.48 -11.67 0.25
N PRO A 504 -28.17 -12.37 -0.68
CA PRO A 504 -28.79 -13.66 -0.42
C PRO A 504 -27.85 -14.71 0.18
N TRP A 505 -26.59 -14.77 -0.26
CA TRP A 505 -25.57 -15.63 0.34
C TRP A 505 -25.33 -15.29 1.82
N ALA A 506 -25.12 -14.01 2.14
CA ALA A 506 -24.90 -13.58 3.52
C ALA A 506 -26.09 -13.87 4.42
N ASP A 507 -27.32 -13.61 3.94
CA ASP A 507 -28.56 -13.91 4.67
C ASP A 507 -28.73 -15.41 4.92
N GLY A 508 -28.41 -16.24 3.91
CA GLY A 508 -28.44 -17.70 4.03
C GLY A 508 -27.44 -18.23 5.06
N LEU A 509 -26.21 -17.70 5.05
CA LEU A 509 -25.18 -18.09 6.01
C LEU A 509 -25.56 -17.69 7.45
N HIS A 510 -26.04 -16.47 7.64
CA HIS A 510 -26.49 -15.98 8.94
C HIS A 510 -27.69 -16.78 9.49
N ALA A 511 -28.63 -17.13 8.63
CA ALA A 511 -29.77 -17.98 9.01
C ALA A 511 -29.37 -19.42 9.39
N ALA A 512 -28.33 -19.97 8.72
CA ALA A 512 -27.86 -21.32 8.99
C ALA A 512 -27.00 -21.42 10.27
N ASP A 513 -26.27 -20.36 10.63
CA ASP A 513 -25.40 -20.30 11.82
C ASP A 513 -25.48 -18.90 12.49
N PRO A 514 -26.57 -18.58 13.20
CA PRO A 514 -26.80 -17.24 13.76
C PRO A 514 -25.71 -16.73 14.72
N PRO A 515 -25.03 -17.55 15.53
CA PRO A 515 -23.96 -17.07 16.40
C PRO A 515 -22.66 -16.72 15.66
N ARG A 516 -22.53 -17.08 14.38
CA ARG A 516 -21.33 -16.82 13.58
C ARG A 516 -21.15 -15.31 13.32
N ARG A 517 -20.00 -14.81 13.67
CA ARG A 517 -19.61 -13.40 13.41
C ARG A 517 -19.02 -13.29 12.02
N THR A 518 -19.90 -13.11 11.02
CA THR A 518 -19.58 -13.12 9.60
C THR A 518 -19.17 -11.74 9.07
N GLY A 519 -18.07 -11.66 8.34
CA GLY A 519 -17.64 -10.51 7.57
C GLY A 519 -17.30 -10.89 6.13
N VAL A 520 -17.15 -9.90 5.26
CA VAL A 520 -16.63 -10.07 3.89
C VAL A 520 -15.25 -9.43 3.84
N SER A 521 -14.22 -10.28 3.79
CA SER A 521 -12.81 -9.87 3.82
C SER A 521 -12.30 -9.39 2.47
N GLU A 522 -12.92 -9.85 1.37
CA GLU A 522 -12.59 -9.40 0.03
C GLU A 522 -13.81 -9.45 -0.88
N TYR A 523 -14.04 -8.37 -1.64
CA TYR A 523 -14.94 -8.31 -2.78
C TYR A 523 -14.47 -7.22 -3.74
N GLY A 524 -14.70 -7.39 -5.04
CA GLY A 524 -14.30 -6.43 -6.05
C GLY A 524 -14.24 -7.02 -7.45
N ALA A 525 -13.82 -6.21 -8.42
CA ALA A 525 -13.63 -6.57 -9.81
C ALA A 525 -12.42 -5.85 -10.41
N GLY A 526 -11.82 -6.42 -11.44
CA GLY A 526 -10.77 -5.75 -12.23
C GLY A 526 -11.34 -4.59 -13.05
N GLY A 527 -10.49 -3.61 -13.36
CA GLY A 527 -10.88 -2.48 -14.22
C GLY A 527 -9.66 -1.70 -14.70
N SER A 528 -9.57 -1.49 -16.00
CA SER A 528 -8.56 -0.66 -16.65
C SER A 528 -9.07 0.75 -16.92
N PRO A 529 -8.28 1.80 -16.64
CA PRO A 529 -8.68 3.18 -16.93
C PRO A 529 -8.64 3.54 -18.41
N VAL A 530 -8.25 2.62 -19.28
CA VAL A 530 -8.19 2.82 -20.75
C VAL A 530 -9.08 1.86 -21.53
N GLN A 531 -9.74 0.93 -20.84
CA GLN A 531 -10.71 0.00 -21.44
C GLN A 531 -12.12 0.40 -21.01
N HIS A 532 -12.98 0.71 -21.98
CA HIS A 532 -14.32 1.26 -21.77
C HIS A 532 -15.36 0.56 -22.63
N GLU A 533 -16.52 0.28 -22.04
CA GLU A 533 -17.67 -0.30 -22.70
C GLU A 533 -18.96 0.26 -22.13
N GLN A 534 -19.86 0.79 -22.98
CA GLN A 534 -21.11 1.41 -22.53
C GLN A 534 -22.23 0.40 -22.27
N ASP A 535 -22.32 -0.67 -23.07
CA ASP A 535 -23.28 -1.77 -22.91
C ASP A 535 -22.61 -2.92 -22.16
N GLN A 536 -22.53 -2.76 -20.85
CA GLN A 536 -21.66 -3.56 -19.99
C GLN A 536 -22.16 -4.98 -19.78
N ALA A 537 -21.46 -5.93 -20.34
CA ALA A 537 -21.53 -7.33 -19.93
C ALA A 537 -20.43 -7.65 -18.90
N GLN A 538 -20.67 -8.65 -18.05
CA GLN A 538 -19.62 -9.13 -17.16
C GLN A 538 -18.44 -9.66 -17.97
N PRO A 539 -17.23 -9.10 -17.86
CA PRO A 539 -16.07 -9.60 -18.57
C PRO A 539 -15.63 -10.95 -17.99
N VAL A 540 -14.88 -11.70 -18.77
CA VAL A 540 -14.22 -12.91 -18.29
C VAL A 540 -13.04 -12.51 -17.41
N PRO A 541 -12.98 -12.90 -16.12
CA PRO A 541 -11.95 -12.44 -15.18
C PRO A 541 -10.50 -12.71 -15.57
N GLY A 542 -10.25 -13.77 -16.33
CA GLY A 542 -8.92 -14.11 -16.85
C GLY A 542 -8.63 -13.55 -18.25
N SER A 543 -9.49 -12.66 -18.78
CA SER A 543 -9.27 -12.02 -20.08
C SER A 543 -8.35 -10.80 -19.97
N THR A 544 -7.93 -10.29 -21.10
CA THR A 544 -7.18 -9.02 -21.21
C THR A 544 -8.09 -7.79 -21.30
N TRP A 545 -9.43 -7.97 -21.21
CA TRP A 545 -10.42 -6.90 -21.33
C TRP A 545 -11.20 -6.74 -20.04
N HIS A 546 -10.88 -5.66 -19.29
CA HIS A 546 -11.50 -5.31 -18.00
C HIS A 546 -12.03 -3.89 -18.03
N PRO A 547 -13.22 -3.63 -18.62
CA PRO A 547 -13.76 -2.27 -18.74
C PRO A 547 -14.02 -1.67 -17.36
N GLU A 548 -13.62 -0.41 -17.18
CA GLU A 548 -13.74 0.33 -15.92
C GLU A 548 -15.20 0.42 -15.43
N GLU A 549 -16.14 0.51 -16.36
CA GLU A 549 -17.56 0.61 -16.08
C GLU A 549 -18.09 -0.64 -15.37
N TRP A 550 -17.58 -1.85 -15.75
CA TRP A 550 -17.96 -3.08 -15.05
C TRP A 550 -17.42 -3.11 -13.61
N GLN A 551 -16.19 -2.67 -13.40
CA GLN A 551 -15.66 -2.54 -12.04
C GLN A 551 -16.60 -1.68 -11.19
N ALA A 552 -16.99 -0.51 -11.67
CA ALA A 552 -17.89 0.40 -10.97
C ALA A 552 -19.24 -0.27 -10.64
N ILE A 553 -19.86 -0.97 -11.60
CA ILE A 553 -21.14 -1.69 -11.41
C ILE A 553 -21.00 -2.79 -10.36
N ALA A 554 -19.94 -3.60 -10.42
CA ALA A 554 -19.71 -4.66 -9.45
C ALA A 554 -19.60 -4.10 -8.02
N HIS A 555 -18.92 -2.97 -7.85
CA HIS A 555 -18.80 -2.28 -6.56
C HIS A 555 -20.13 -1.66 -6.11
N GLU A 556 -20.93 -1.08 -7.01
CA GLU A 556 -22.27 -0.56 -6.72
C GLU A 556 -23.15 -1.66 -6.13
N HIS A 557 -23.24 -2.80 -6.80
CA HIS A 557 -24.08 -3.94 -6.36
C HIS A 557 -23.61 -4.52 -5.01
N ASN A 558 -22.32 -4.86 -4.91
CA ASN A 558 -21.79 -5.51 -3.70
C ASN A 558 -21.94 -4.59 -2.46
N TRP A 559 -21.61 -3.29 -2.58
CA TRP A 559 -21.74 -2.37 -1.45
C TRP A 559 -23.19 -2.16 -1.03
N ASN A 560 -24.13 -1.98 -1.97
CA ASN A 560 -25.55 -1.81 -1.68
C ASN A 560 -26.11 -3.01 -0.92
N GLU A 561 -25.77 -4.22 -1.36
CA GLU A 561 -26.19 -5.46 -0.72
C GLU A 561 -25.57 -5.61 0.68
N LEU A 562 -24.28 -5.45 0.81
CA LEU A 562 -23.58 -5.68 2.07
C LEU A 562 -23.85 -4.59 3.11
N SER A 563 -23.98 -3.31 2.70
CA SER A 563 -24.19 -2.20 3.63
C SER A 563 -25.54 -2.23 4.33
N SER A 564 -26.52 -2.87 3.73
CA SER A 564 -27.87 -3.03 4.29
C SER A 564 -27.97 -4.12 5.38
N ARG A 565 -26.91 -4.90 5.60
CA ARG A 565 -26.89 -6.06 6.52
C ARG A 565 -26.01 -5.79 7.74
N PRO A 566 -26.56 -5.30 8.85
CA PRO A 566 -25.79 -4.91 10.04
C PRO A 566 -24.98 -6.06 10.65
N PHE A 567 -25.44 -7.31 10.52
CA PHE A 567 -24.77 -8.50 11.05
C PHE A 567 -23.40 -8.78 10.34
N VAL A 568 -23.21 -8.30 9.12
CA VAL A 568 -21.90 -8.37 8.46
C VAL A 568 -20.96 -7.41 9.18
N TRP A 569 -20.05 -7.93 10.04
CA TRP A 569 -19.23 -7.09 10.92
C TRP A 569 -18.20 -6.23 10.19
N GLY A 570 -17.70 -6.67 9.04
CA GLY A 570 -16.69 -5.98 8.24
C GLY A 570 -16.91 -6.22 6.74
N ARG A 571 -16.57 -5.22 5.93
CA ARG A 571 -16.70 -5.24 4.47
C ARG A 571 -15.48 -4.60 3.88
N PHE A 572 -14.66 -5.38 3.15
CA PHE A 572 -13.35 -4.94 2.69
C PHE A 572 -13.26 -5.07 1.17
N VAL A 573 -13.14 -3.93 0.50
CA VAL A 573 -12.92 -3.86 -0.95
C VAL A 573 -11.56 -4.47 -1.28
N TRP A 574 -11.49 -5.38 -2.20
CA TRP A 574 -10.27 -5.82 -2.84
C TRP A 574 -10.09 -5.07 -4.15
N VAL A 575 -9.26 -4.03 -4.23
CA VAL A 575 -8.25 -3.57 -3.28
C VAL A 575 -8.14 -2.04 -3.43
N MET A 576 -7.50 -1.34 -2.51
CA MET A 576 -7.36 0.12 -2.61
C MET A 576 -6.51 0.56 -3.80
N PHE A 577 -5.41 -0.13 -4.04
CA PHE A 577 -4.45 0.20 -5.09
C PHE A 577 -4.15 -1.02 -5.95
N ASP A 578 -4.00 -0.84 -7.26
CA ASP A 578 -3.40 -1.86 -8.12
C ASP A 578 -2.04 -2.26 -7.54
N LEU A 579 -1.67 -3.54 -7.66
CA LEU A 579 -0.47 -4.07 -7.02
C LEU A 579 0.30 -5.04 -7.92
N PRO A 580 1.63 -5.15 -7.73
CA PRO A 580 2.45 -6.12 -8.43
C PRO A 580 2.03 -7.56 -8.10
N SER A 581 1.76 -8.34 -9.13
CA SER A 581 1.44 -9.76 -9.07
C SER A 581 1.99 -10.46 -10.31
N ALA A 582 3.26 -10.85 -10.25
CA ALA A 582 4.00 -11.35 -11.41
C ALA A 582 3.35 -12.57 -12.09
N GLY A 583 2.57 -13.37 -11.33
CA GLY A 583 1.85 -14.53 -11.87
C GLY A 583 0.59 -14.19 -12.67
N ARG A 584 0.11 -12.94 -12.66
CA ARG A 584 -1.10 -12.54 -13.40
C ARG A 584 -0.80 -12.23 -14.86
N ASN A 585 -1.68 -12.72 -15.75
CA ASN A 585 -1.64 -12.42 -17.17
C ASN A 585 -3.06 -12.07 -17.67
N GLU A 586 -3.67 -11.06 -17.05
CA GLU A 586 -5.03 -10.59 -17.29
C GLU A 586 -5.06 -9.06 -17.29
N GLY A 587 -6.19 -8.46 -17.67
CA GLY A 587 -6.32 -7.01 -17.80
C GLY A 587 -5.41 -6.43 -18.88
N ASP A 588 -5.29 -5.13 -18.89
CA ASP A 588 -4.46 -4.38 -19.86
C ASP A 588 -2.95 -4.47 -19.56
N ARG A 589 -2.58 -4.91 -18.33
CA ARG A 589 -1.21 -4.92 -17.84
C ARG A 589 -0.88 -6.23 -17.11
N PRO A 590 -0.31 -7.24 -17.82
CA PRO A 590 0.23 -8.43 -17.17
C PRO A 590 1.20 -8.08 -16.04
N GLY A 591 1.20 -8.88 -14.97
CA GLY A 591 2.03 -8.65 -13.79
C GLY A 591 1.41 -7.72 -12.76
N ILE A 592 0.19 -7.25 -13.00
CA ILE A 592 -0.56 -6.38 -12.10
C ILE A 592 -1.91 -7.01 -11.75
N ASN A 593 -2.28 -6.94 -10.49
CA ASN A 593 -3.65 -7.11 -10.06
C ASN A 593 -4.36 -5.75 -10.20
N ASP A 594 -5.26 -5.63 -11.18
CA ASP A 594 -5.94 -4.40 -11.60
C ASP A 594 -7.26 -4.12 -10.85
N LYS A 595 -7.50 -4.84 -9.74
CA LYS A 595 -8.70 -4.64 -8.91
C LYS A 595 -8.63 -3.41 -8.02
N GLY A 596 -7.54 -2.64 -8.09
CA GLY A 596 -7.39 -1.38 -7.35
C GLY A 596 -8.48 -0.37 -7.69
N LEU A 597 -8.93 0.39 -6.69
CA LEU A 597 -9.71 1.60 -6.90
C LEU A 597 -8.87 2.73 -7.49
N VAL A 598 -7.54 2.61 -7.39
CA VAL A 598 -6.54 3.56 -7.85
C VAL A 598 -5.40 2.80 -8.52
N THR A 599 -4.86 3.34 -9.61
CA THR A 599 -3.73 2.73 -10.34
C THR A 599 -2.47 2.60 -9.48
N LEU A 600 -1.56 1.68 -9.86
CA LEU A 600 -0.31 1.38 -9.15
C LEU A 600 0.56 2.63 -8.91
N ASP A 601 0.60 3.55 -9.87
CA ASP A 601 1.35 4.81 -9.80
C ASP A 601 0.64 5.92 -9.00
N ARG A 602 -0.59 5.68 -8.54
CA ARG A 602 -1.45 6.62 -7.79
C ARG A 602 -1.95 7.80 -8.61
N THR A 603 -1.79 7.80 -9.92
CA THR A 603 -2.16 8.95 -10.77
C THR A 603 -3.64 8.97 -11.15
N ILE A 604 -4.28 7.80 -11.26
CA ILE A 604 -5.68 7.69 -11.67
C ILE A 604 -6.52 7.04 -10.57
N LYS A 605 -7.51 7.78 -10.08
CA LYS A 605 -8.63 7.25 -9.31
C LYS A 605 -9.67 6.75 -10.30
N LYS A 606 -10.01 5.46 -10.24
CA LYS A 606 -11.03 4.85 -11.11
C LYS A 606 -12.44 5.25 -10.63
N ASP A 607 -13.47 5.08 -11.48
CA ASP A 607 -14.84 5.49 -11.14
C ASP A 607 -15.34 4.87 -9.82
N ALA A 608 -15.00 3.62 -9.56
CA ALA A 608 -15.34 2.93 -8.31
C ALA A 608 -14.78 3.62 -7.04
N PHE A 609 -13.65 4.35 -7.12
CA PHE A 609 -13.16 5.18 -6.01
C PHE A 609 -14.19 6.25 -5.64
N TYR A 610 -14.72 6.96 -6.63
CA TYR A 610 -15.68 8.04 -6.41
C TYR A 610 -17.06 7.52 -5.97
N TRP A 611 -17.43 6.28 -6.37
CA TRP A 611 -18.59 5.59 -5.82
C TRP A 611 -18.49 5.46 -4.29
N TYR A 612 -17.38 4.90 -3.79
CA TYR A 612 -17.15 4.79 -2.36
C TYR A 612 -17.01 6.15 -1.69
N GLN A 613 -16.35 7.11 -2.32
CA GLN A 613 -16.21 8.45 -1.77
C GLN A 613 -17.58 9.13 -1.60
N ALA A 614 -18.49 8.96 -2.54
CA ALA A 614 -19.88 9.46 -2.40
C ALA A 614 -20.64 8.79 -1.26
N ASN A 615 -20.39 7.49 -1.00
CA ASN A 615 -21.03 6.74 0.07
C ASN A 615 -20.40 6.96 1.45
N TRP A 616 -19.09 7.17 1.52
CA TRP A 616 -18.33 7.09 2.77
C TRP A 616 -17.84 8.43 3.29
N SER A 617 -17.56 9.39 2.39
CA SER A 617 -17.01 10.67 2.77
C SER A 617 -18.09 11.66 3.24
N PRO A 618 -17.85 12.39 4.33
CA PRO A 618 -18.71 13.49 4.73
C PRO A 618 -18.55 14.74 3.82
N ARG A 619 -17.48 14.79 3.03
CA ARG A 619 -17.23 15.91 2.10
C ARG A 619 -18.18 15.85 0.91
N PRO A 620 -18.58 16.99 0.32
CA PRO A 620 -19.36 17.00 -0.91
C PRO A 620 -18.63 16.34 -2.06
N VAL A 621 -19.31 15.45 -2.77
CA VAL A 621 -18.79 14.68 -3.92
C VAL A 621 -19.76 14.84 -5.09
N VAL A 622 -19.24 15.14 -6.27
CA VAL A 622 -19.88 15.04 -7.59
C VAL A 622 -18.83 14.50 -8.55
N HIS A 623 -19.11 13.40 -9.24
CA HIS A 623 -18.17 12.79 -10.18
C HIS A 623 -18.91 12.21 -11.38
N ILE A 624 -18.52 12.62 -12.59
CA ILE A 624 -19.02 12.12 -13.86
C ILE A 624 -18.29 10.80 -14.17
N THR A 625 -19.03 9.69 -14.20
CA THR A 625 -18.43 8.39 -14.57
C THR A 625 -18.13 8.31 -16.06
N SER A 626 -17.27 7.34 -16.43
CA SER A 626 -16.87 7.18 -17.85
C SER A 626 -16.30 8.46 -18.47
N ALA A 627 -15.68 9.31 -17.64
CA ALA A 627 -15.09 10.56 -18.13
C ALA A 627 -13.94 10.32 -19.11
N ARG A 628 -13.30 9.16 -19.01
CA ARG A 628 -12.19 8.72 -19.87
C ARG A 628 -12.63 7.99 -21.14
N ASP A 629 -13.92 7.58 -21.22
CA ASP A 629 -14.51 6.96 -22.41
C ASP A 629 -14.68 7.99 -23.53
N THR A 630 -13.62 8.22 -24.27
CA THR A 630 -13.55 9.13 -25.42
C THR A 630 -12.48 8.61 -26.39
N PRO A 631 -12.68 8.66 -27.73
CA PRO A 631 -13.84 9.20 -28.45
C PRO A 631 -15.10 8.34 -28.31
N ARG A 632 -16.27 9.00 -28.49
CA ARG A 632 -17.58 8.35 -28.58
C ARG A 632 -18.10 8.39 -30.02
N PHE A 633 -18.81 7.34 -30.43
CA PHE A 633 -19.27 7.20 -31.82
C PHE A 633 -20.79 7.35 -31.99
N THR A 634 -21.52 7.45 -30.88
CA THR A 634 -22.98 7.56 -30.86
C THR A 634 -23.45 9.03 -30.80
N ALA A 635 -24.62 9.31 -31.39
CA ALA A 635 -25.21 10.65 -31.36
C ALA A 635 -25.78 11.05 -29.99
N THR A 636 -26.07 10.07 -29.15
CA THR A 636 -26.58 10.24 -27.80
C THR A 636 -25.85 9.30 -26.86
N THR A 637 -25.78 9.67 -25.58
CA THR A 637 -25.16 8.84 -24.56
C THR A 637 -25.99 8.87 -23.27
N SER A 638 -25.74 7.91 -22.37
CA SER A 638 -26.16 8.00 -20.97
C SER A 638 -25.08 8.71 -20.17
N VAL A 639 -25.47 9.53 -19.20
CA VAL A 639 -24.58 10.18 -18.24
C VAL A 639 -24.94 9.72 -16.85
N LYS A 640 -24.00 9.10 -16.16
CA LYS A 640 -24.11 8.69 -14.76
C LYS A 640 -23.16 9.55 -13.92
N VAL A 641 -23.63 10.03 -12.77
CA VAL A 641 -22.87 10.87 -11.85
C VAL A 641 -22.98 10.30 -10.45
N TYR A 642 -21.85 10.07 -9.79
CA TYR A 642 -21.82 9.76 -8.37
C TYR A 642 -21.86 11.04 -7.56
N ALA A 643 -22.80 11.13 -6.62
CA ALA A 643 -22.95 12.33 -5.82
C ALA A 643 -23.56 12.05 -4.43
N ASN A 644 -23.07 12.79 -3.44
CA ASN A 644 -23.70 12.86 -2.11
C ASN A 644 -24.36 14.23 -1.85
N THR A 645 -24.62 15.00 -2.90
CA THR A 645 -25.39 16.25 -2.85
C THR A 645 -26.88 15.98 -3.00
N PRO A 646 -27.79 16.81 -2.46
CA PRO A 646 -29.25 16.61 -2.55
C PRO A 646 -29.79 16.57 -3.99
N ALA A 647 -29.13 17.26 -4.91
CA ALA A 647 -29.49 17.29 -6.32
C ALA A 647 -28.24 17.56 -7.17
N VAL A 648 -28.28 17.11 -8.44
CA VAL A 648 -27.25 17.37 -9.44
C VAL A 648 -27.89 17.91 -10.71
N GLU A 649 -27.40 19.04 -11.21
CA GLU A 649 -27.73 19.59 -12.54
C GLU A 649 -26.69 19.09 -13.54
N LEU A 650 -27.14 18.60 -14.69
CA LEU A 650 -26.28 18.23 -15.82
C LEU A 650 -26.36 19.33 -16.90
N ARG A 651 -25.21 19.72 -17.42
CA ARG A 651 -25.06 20.57 -18.60
C ARG A 651 -24.13 19.91 -19.62
N VAL A 652 -24.48 20.06 -20.90
CA VAL A 652 -23.63 19.72 -22.03
C VAL A 652 -23.51 20.92 -22.96
N ASN A 653 -22.30 21.37 -23.23
CA ASN A 653 -22.00 22.57 -24.00
C ASN A 653 -22.77 23.82 -23.47
N GLY A 654 -22.89 23.91 -22.14
CA GLY A 654 -23.62 24.98 -21.46
C GLY A 654 -25.17 24.84 -21.47
N ILE A 655 -25.73 23.85 -22.18
CA ILE A 655 -27.18 23.60 -22.24
C ILE A 655 -27.53 22.64 -21.08
N THR A 656 -28.55 23.03 -20.28
CA THR A 656 -29.02 22.17 -19.18
C THR A 656 -29.84 20.99 -19.70
N HIS A 657 -29.58 19.82 -19.15
CA HIS A 657 -30.34 18.58 -19.34
C HIS A 657 -31.21 18.25 -18.13
N GLY A 658 -31.41 19.23 -17.23
CA GLY A 658 -32.25 19.11 -16.05
C GLY A 658 -31.49 18.75 -14.80
N THR A 659 -32.23 18.69 -13.68
CA THR A 659 -31.71 18.38 -12.34
C THR A 659 -32.30 17.08 -11.87
N VAL A 660 -31.47 16.19 -11.34
CA VAL A 660 -31.84 14.87 -10.81
C VAL A 660 -31.44 14.79 -9.34
N THR A 661 -32.33 14.25 -8.52
CA THR A 661 -32.00 13.84 -7.12
C THR A 661 -31.32 12.47 -7.17
N PRO A 662 -30.08 12.35 -6.68
CA PRO A 662 -29.37 11.05 -6.68
C PRO A 662 -30.15 10.00 -5.88
N ALA A 663 -30.41 8.86 -6.49
CA ALA A 663 -30.96 7.68 -5.83
C ALA A 663 -29.79 6.75 -5.43
N GLY A 664 -29.60 6.50 -4.13
CA GLY A 664 -28.45 5.71 -3.67
C GLY A 664 -27.12 6.28 -4.14
N HIS A 665 -26.94 7.60 -4.12
CA HIS A 665 -25.75 8.33 -4.60
C HIS A 665 -25.51 8.33 -6.12
N ILE A 666 -26.47 7.89 -6.93
CA ILE A 666 -26.41 7.88 -8.40
C ILE A 666 -27.44 8.85 -8.97
N ALA A 667 -27.01 9.82 -9.76
CA ALA A 667 -27.85 10.62 -10.65
C ALA A 667 -27.61 10.18 -12.10
N GLN A 668 -28.67 9.98 -12.89
CA GLN A 668 -28.56 9.43 -14.24
C GLN A 668 -29.46 10.16 -15.23
N TRP A 669 -28.93 10.40 -16.43
CA TRP A 669 -29.64 10.95 -17.60
C TRP A 669 -29.44 10.00 -18.77
N SER A 670 -30.52 9.74 -19.54
CA SER A 670 -30.49 8.90 -20.73
C SER A 670 -30.72 9.75 -21.99
N GLY A 671 -30.16 9.35 -23.10
CA GLY A 671 -30.38 9.98 -24.40
C GLY A 671 -29.83 11.41 -24.49
N VAL A 672 -28.78 11.73 -23.74
CA VAL A 672 -28.11 13.03 -23.77
C VAL A 672 -27.43 13.24 -25.11
N PRO A 673 -27.77 14.26 -25.91
CA PRO A 673 -27.21 14.46 -27.25
C PRO A 673 -25.77 14.95 -27.18
N LEU A 674 -24.93 14.44 -28.07
CA LEU A 674 -23.57 14.89 -28.30
C LEU A 674 -23.46 15.53 -29.70
N SER A 675 -22.90 16.74 -29.77
CA SER A 675 -22.52 17.38 -31.03
C SER A 675 -21.30 16.68 -31.65
N PRO A 676 -21.16 16.65 -33.00
CA PRO A 676 -19.87 16.23 -33.57
C PRO A 676 -18.71 17.07 -33.02
N GLY A 677 -17.58 16.43 -32.77
CA GLY A 677 -16.42 17.05 -32.14
C GLY A 677 -16.55 17.14 -30.64
N SER A 678 -15.96 18.14 -30.04
CA SER A 678 -15.78 18.30 -28.58
C SER A 678 -17.06 18.66 -27.86
N ASN A 679 -17.37 17.96 -26.76
CA ASN A 679 -18.52 18.22 -25.89
C ASN A 679 -18.04 18.38 -24.46
N VAL A 680 -18.30 19.53 -23.85
CA VAL A 680 -18.03 19.81 -22.44
C VAL A 680 -19.23 19.40 -21.62
N VAL A 681 -19.07 18.42 -20.74
CA VAL A 681 -20.08 17.88 -19.84
C VAL A 681 -19.77 18.35 -18.43
N GLU A 682 -20.71 19.05 -17.79
CA GLU A 682 -20.61 19.56 -16.43
C GLU A 682 -21.69 18.95 -15.54
N ALA A 683 -21.30 18.40 -14.40
CA ALA A 683 -22.21 18.01 -13.32
C ALA A 683 -22.04 18.96 -12.15
N ILE A 684 -23.16 19.53 -11.66
CA ILE A 684 -23.16 20.60 -10.66
C ILE A 684 -24.05 20.18 -9.49
N GLY A 685 -23.46 20.03 -8.33
CA GLY A 685 -24.16 19.79 -7.06
C GLY A 685 -24.03 20.96 -6.10
N LEU A 686 -24.96 21.06 -5.16
CA LEU A 686 -24.91 22.03 -4.06
C LEU A 686 -25.13 21.28 -2.74
N ARG A 687 -24.22 21.47 -1.78
CA ARG A 687 -24.34 20.93 -0.42
C ARG A 687 -23.86 21.94 0.60
N ASP A 688 -24.68 22.23 1.60
CA ASP A 688 -24.37 23.17 2.69
C ASP A 688 -23.91 24.56 2.18
N GLY A 689 -24.57 25.05 1.10
CA GLY A 689 -24.23 26.31 0.44
C GLY A 689 -22.96 26.29 -0.41
N ARG A 690 -22.27 25.16 -0.53
CA ARG A 690 -21.08 24.99 -1.37
C ARG A 690 -21.44 24.37 -2.70
N ARG A 691 -21.03 24.99 -3.79
CA ARG A 691 -21.10 24.43 -5.15
C ARG A 691 -19.93 23.46 -5.34
N VAL A 692 -20.22 22.25 -5.80
CA VAL A 692 -19.27 21.24 -6.21
C VAL A 692 -19.54 20.91 -7.67
N THR A 693 -18.50 20.90 -8.49
CA THR A 693 -18.61 20.68 -9.93
C THR A 693 -17.59 19.63 -10.36
N ASP A 694 -18.00 18.78 -11.28
CA ASP A 694 -17.08 17.95 -12.05
C ASP A 694 -17.30 18.21 -13.54
N THR A 695 -16.24 18.05 -14.34
CA THR A 695 -16.26 18.35 -15.77
C THR A 695 -15.51 17.30 -16.55
N ALA A 696 -16.15 16.76 -17.58
CA ALA A 696 -15.53 15.87 -18.55
C ALA A 696 -15.59 16.48 -19.95
N THR A 697 -14.65 16.15 -20.80
CA THR A 697 -14.67 16.50 -22.23
C THR A 697 -14.74 15.22 -23.03
N TRP A 698 -15.84 15.05 -23.77
CA TRP A 698 -16.03 13.90 -24.66
C TRP A 698 -15.95 14.34 -26.11
N GLU A 699 -15.08 13.72 -26.87
CA GLU A 699 -15.01 13.90 -28.32
C GLU A 699 -16.02 12.96 -28.99
N ARG A 700 -16.90 13.48 -29.82
CA ARG A 700 -17.74 12.62 -30.68
C ARG A 700 -17.16 12.58 -32.07
N ASP A 701 -16.60 11.43 -32.46
CA ASP A 701 -16.18 11.18 -33.82
C ASP A 701 -17.36 10.70 -34.67
N THR A 702 -17.49 11.28 -35.86
CA THR A 702 -18.50 10.95 -36.88
C THR A 702 -17.85 10.50 -38.18
N SER A 703 -16.54 10.27 -38.16
CA SER A 703 -15.80 9.82 -39.34
C SER A 703 -16.26 8.45 -39.79
N PRO A 704 -16.40 8.20 -41.05
CA PRO A 704 -16.68 6.86 -41.56
C PRO A 704 -15.46 5.96 -41.34
N ALA A 705 -15.71 4.71 -41.01
CA ALA A 705 -14.64 3.71 -40.88
C ALA A 705 -13.85 3.59 -42.22
N GLY A 706 -12.57 3.96 -42.15
CA GLY A 706 -11.63 3.89 -43.27
C GLY A 706 -11.01 2.52 -43.47
N THR A 707 -10.21 2.36 -44.52
CA THR A 707 -9.34 1.18 -44.71
C THR A 707 -7.86 1.48 -44.44
N SER A 708 -7.57 2.71 -44.03
CA SER A 708 -6.25 3.16 -43.56
C SER A 708 -6.43 4.38 -42.63
N ALA A 709 -5.48 4.61 -41.78
CA ALA A 709 -5.38 5.81 -40.96
C ALA A 709 -3.91 6.24 -40.83
N ALA A 710 -3.68 7.55 -40.71
CA ALA A 710 -2.39 8.08 -40.35
C ALA A 710 -2.61 9.32 -39.48
N VAL A 711 -2.06 9.29 -38.25
CA VAL A 711 -2.27 10.31 -37.21
C VAL A 711 -0.93 10.90 -36.78
N ASN A 712 -0.84 12.22 -36.77
CA ASN A 712 0.29 12.99 -36.25
C ASN A 712 0.02 13.27 -34.76
N SER A 713 0.45 12.35 -33.88
CA SER A 713 0.09 12.34 -32.46
C SER A 713 0.63 13.58 -31.72
N GLY A 714 -0.23 14.19 -30.88
CA GLY A 714 0.09 15.41 -30.14
C GLY A 714 0.12 16.70 -30.98
N SER A 715 -0.17 16.65 -32.28
CA SER A 715 -0.15 17.78 -33.19
C SER A 715 -1.56 18.24 -33.58
N ALA A 716 -1.85 19.52 -33.39
CA ALA A 716 -3.11 20.10 -33.85
C ALA A 716 -3.15 20.37 -35.36
N VAL A 717 -2.06 20.07 -36.08
CA VAL A 717 -1.94 20.32 -37.53
C VAL A 717 -1.57 19.04 -38.28
N PRO A 718 -2.13 18.83 -39.50
CA PRO A 718 -1.75 17.70 -40.34
C PRO A 718 -0.30 17.83 -40.82
N TYR A 719 0.27 16.72 -41.24
CA TYR A 719 1.61 16.67 -41.80
C TYR A 719 1.66 15.77 -43.05
N THR A 720 2.46 16.13 -44.04
CA THR A 720 2.76 15.23 -45.18
C THR A 720 4.24 14.92 -45.15
N ASP A 721 4.58 13.64 -45.11
CA ASP A 721 5.95 13.18 -45.01
C ASP A 721 6.69 13.28 -46.37
N ALA A 722 8.00 13.05 -46.33
CA ALA A 722 8.87 13.13 -47.51
C ALA A 722 8.49 12.13 -48.61
N SER A 723 7.73 11.08 -48.28
CA SER A 723 7.22 10.09 -49.24
C SER A 723 5.88 10.50 -49.85
N GLY A 724 5.27 11.59 -49.36
CA GLY A 724 3.95 12.06 -49.80
C GLY A 724 2.78 11.47 -49.03
N HIS A 725 3.02 10.72 -47.95
CA HIS A 725 1.99 10.18 -47.09
C HIS A 725 1.41 11.26 -46.15
N ALA A 726 0.10 11.41 -46.14
CA ALA A 726 -0.58 12.44 -45.37
C ALA A 726 -1.05 11.92 -44.01
N TYR A 727 -0.63 12.58 -42.95
CA TYR A 727 -1.05 12.35 -41.57
C TYR A 727 -2.08 13.41 -41.17
N ALA A 728 -3.20 12.99 -40.65
CA ALA A 728 -4.19 13.88 -40.07
C ALA A 728 -3.63 14.52 -38.77
N ALA A 729 -4.19 15.67 -38.36
CA ALA A 729 -3.99 16.19 -37.02
C ALA A 729 -4.43 15.13 -35.99
N ASP A 730 -3.91 15.23 -34.78
CA ASP A 730 -4.20 14.31 -33.70
C ASP A 730 -5.69 14.25 -33.34
N HIS A 731 -6.25 13.02 -33.33
CA HIS A 731 -7.65 12.75 -33.04
C HIS A 731 -7.83 11.34 -32.49
N ASP A 732 -9.02 11.00 -32.03
CA ASP A 732 -9.47 9.67 -31.59
C ASP A 732 -8.65 9.10 -30.43
N VAL A 733 -8.19 9.98 -29.55
CA VAL A 733 -7.37 9.64 -28.38
C VAL A 733 -8.10 9.95 -27.07
N SER A 734 -7.97 9.07 -26.09
CA SER A 734 -8.45 9.30 -24.72
C SER A 734 -7.69 10.45 -24.04
N ALA A 735 -8.16 10.88 -22.86
CA ALA A 735 -7.53 11.96 -22.10
C ALA A 735 -6.04 11.68 -21.86
N SER A 736 -5.17 12.51 -22.42
CA SER A 736 -3.70 12.41 -22.38
C SER A 736 -3.06 13.78 -22.62
N GLN A 737 -1.75 13.87 -22.42
CA GLN A 737 -1.03 15.12 -22.63
C GLN A 737 -0.40 15.18 -24.02
N ALA A 738 -0.54 16.32 -24.70
CA ALA A 738 0.21 16.59 -25.92
C ALA A 738 1.53 17.26 -25.56
N GLY A 739 2.63 16.68 -26.04
CA GLY A 739 3.98 17.19 -25.85
C GLY A 739 4.65 17.58 -27.17
N ARG A 740 5.70 18.40 -27.08
CA ARG A 740 6.54 18.73 -28.22
C ARG A 740 7.98 19.00 -27.81
N THR A 741 8.92 18.72 -28.71
CA THR A 741 10.32 19.08 -28.55
C THR A 741 10.79 19.95 -29.72
N GLY A 742 11.75 20.85 -29.49
CA GLY A 742 12.46 21.58 -30.51
C GLY A 742 13.78 20.94 -30.92
N ALA A 743 14.13 19.79 -30.35
CA ALA A 743 15.35 19.08 -30.67
C ALA A 743 15.31 18.50 -32.09
N LEU A 744 16.46 18.43 -32.76
CA LEU A 744 16.60 17.67 -33.99
C LEU A 744 16.51 16.17 -33.69
N ILE A 745 15.71 15.45 -34.45
CA ILE A 745 15.55 14.01 -34.35
C ILE A 745 16.42 13.33 -35.40
N SER A 746 17.39 12.54 -34.98
CA SER A 746 18.25 11.78 -35.89
C SER A 746 17.52 10.58 -36.49
N GLY A 747 17.98 10.08 -37.63
CA GLY A 747 17.40 8.90 -38.29
C GLY A 747 16.14 9.14 -39.10
N THR A 748 15.70 10.41 -39.28
CA THR A 748 14.51 10.75 -40.08
C THR A 748 14.70 12.04 -40.86
N ALA A 749 14.10 12.13 -42.04
CA ALA A 749 13.92 13.37 -42.79
C ALA A 749 12.64 14.14 -42.31
N ASP A 750 11.71 13.47 -41.68
CA ASP A 750 10.37 13.99 -41.28
C ASP A 750 10.38 14.49 -39.85
N GLN A 751 11.23 15.50 -39.55
CA GLN A 751 11.43 16.07 -38.22
C GLN A 751 10.14 16.42 -37.48
N PRO A 752 9.15 17.12 -38.09
CA PRO A 752 7.94 17.53 -37.38
C PRO A 752 7.12 16.36 -36.85
N LEU A 753 7.15 15.21 -37.56
CA LEU A 753 6.37 14.02 -37.21
C LEU A 753 6.85 13.34 -35.92
N TYR A 754 8.16 13.49 -35.54
CA TYR A 754 8.72 12.93 -34.33
C TYR A 754 8.95 13.98 -33.22
N GLN A 755 8.69 15.27 -33.53
CA GLN A 755 8.84 16.37 -32.58
C GLN A 755 7.57 16.66 -31.78
N THR A 756 6.43 16.07 -32.17
CA THR A 756 5.19 16.06 -31.39
C THR A 756 4.88 14.66 -30.89
N TYR A 757 4.17 14.55 -29.78
CA TYR A 757 3.79 13.26 -29.21
C TYR A 757 2.61 13.36 -28.25
N ARG A 758 1.89 12.28 -28.05
CA ARG A 758 1.03 12.07 -26.89
C ARG A 758 1.80 11.36 -25.78
N SER A 759 1.48 11.71 -24.51
CA SER A 759 2.09 11.08 -23.35
C SER A 759 1.06 10.79 -22.25
N GLY A 760 1.36 9.78 -21.42
CA GLY A 760 0.55 9.37 -20.28
C GLY A 760 0.19 7.88 -20.31
N TYR A 761 -0.95 7.56 -19.73
CA TYR A 761 -1.65 6.28 -19.78
C TYR A 761 -2.93 6.51 -20.60
N PHE A 762 -2.95 6.08 -21.86
CA PHE A 762 -3.96 6.49 -22.83
C PHE A 762 -4.21 5.44 -23.90
N ALA A 763 -5.31 5.60 -24.65
CA ALA A 763 -5.66 4.77 -25.79
C ALA A 763 -6.07 5.62 -26.99
N TYR A 764 -5.78 5.12 -28.19
CA TYR A 764 -6.41 5.53 -29.46
C TYR A 764 -7.54 4.56 -29.81
N ARG A 765 -8.66 5.09 -30.31
CA ARG A 765 -9.82 4.34 -30.81
C ARG A 765 -10.18 4.83 -32.21
N ILE A 766 -9.46 4.35 -33.21
CA ILE A 766 -9.53 4.86 -34.60
C ILE A 766 -10.57 4.09 -35.40
N PRO A 767 -11.60 4.75 -35.99
CA PRO A 767 -12.61 4.08 -36.83
C PRO A 767 -11.99 3.46 -38.07
N LEU A 768 -11.98 2.13 -38.16
CA LEU A 768 -11.46 1.37 -39.27
C LEU A 768 -12.41 0.22 -39.62
N ALA A 769 -12.58 -0.05 -40.93
CA ALA A 769 -13.37 -1.19 -41.40
C ALA A 769 -12.74 -2.51 -40.88
N ASN A 770 -13.60 -3.49 -40.61
CA ASN A 770 -13.14 -4.81 -40.17
C ASN A 770 -12.11 -5.43 -41.15
N GLY A 771 -11.04 -5.97 -40.60
CA GLY A 771 -9.92 -6.54 -41.34
C GLY A 771 -8.62 -6.56 -40.56
N THR A 772 -7.58 -7.13 -41.17
CA THR A 772 -6.24 -7.16 -40.58
C THR A 772 -5.44 -5.98 -41.09
N TYR A 773 -4.74 -5.31 -40.15
CA TYR A 773 -3.97 -4.11 -40.41
C TYR A 773 -2.51 -4.30 -40.02
N GLU A 774 -1.62 -3.77 -40.83
CA GLU A 774 -0.27 -3.45 -40.43
C GLU A 774 -0.27 -2.06 -39.77
N VAL A 775 0.17 -1.97 -38.52
CA VAL A 775 0.19 -0.72 -37.76
C VAL A 775 1.62 -0.35 -37.45
N THR A 776 2.09 0.76 -38.02
CA THR A 776 3.41 1.33 -37.72
C THR A 776 3.26 2.43 -36.70
N LEU A 777 3.96 2.28 -35.59
CA LEU A 777 4.03 3.23 -34.47
C LEU A 777 5.37 3.93 -34.53
N LYS A 778 5.38 5.27 -34.50
CA LYS A 778 6.58 6.10 -34.58
C LYS A 778 6.87 6.75 -33.23
N PHE A 779 8.12 6.68 -32.80
CA PHE A 779 8.56 7.11 -31.49
C PHE A 779 9.86 7.93 -31.57
N ALA A 780 10.05 8.84 -30.62
CA ALA A 780 11.33 9.41 -30.28
C ALA A 780 11.39 9.67 -28.76
N GLU A 781 12.56 9.54 -28.12
CA GLU A 781 12.73 9.88 -26.69
C GLU A 781 13.27 11.31 -26.54
N PRO A 782 12.42 12.31 -26.25
CA PRO A 782 12.84 13.70 -26.20
C PRO A 782 13.44 14.15 -24.85
N GLU A 783 13.15 13.41 -23.78
CA GLU A 783 13.37 13.90 -22.40
C GLU A 783 14.53 13.19 -21.73
N HIS A 784 14.52 11.87 -21.73
CA HIS A 784 15.46 11.07 -20.95
C HIS A 784 16.80 10.89 -21.68
N SER A 785 17.88 10.77 -20.88
CA SER A 785 19.26 10.61 -21.37
C SER A 785 19.90 9.28 -20.92
N ARG A 786 19.09 8.33 -20.46
CA ARG A 786 19.51 6.97 -20.10
C ARG A 786 18.33 6.01 -20.17
N SER A 787 18.61 4.72 -20.40
CA SER A 787 17.62 3.64 -20.38
C SER A 787 16.97 3.44 -19.00
N GLY A 788 15.82 2.78 -18.95
CA GLY A 788 15.08 2.46 -17.73
C GLY A 788 14.39 3.68 -17.09
N ARG A 789 14.18 4.77 -17.86
CA ARG A 789 13.44 5.94 -17.37
C ARG A 789 12.04 6.07 -17.94
N ARG A 790 11.85 5.54 -19.13
CA ARG A 790 10.57 5.39 -19.81
C ARG A 790 10.50 3.97 -20.34
N VAL A 791 9.62 3.16 -19.78
CA VAL A 791 9.36 1.79 -20.22
C VAL A 791 7.85 1.61 -20.24
N PHE A 792 7.30 1.11 -21.35
CA PHE A 792 5.85 0.92 -21.49
C PHE A 792 5.51 -0.23 -22.44
N ASN A 793 4.29 -0.72 -22.32
CA ASN A 793 3.71 -1.67 -23.27
C ASN A 793 2.82 -0.94 -24.26
N VAL A 794 2.63 -1.54 -25.44
CA VAL A 794 1.56 -1.17 -26.36
C VAL A 794 0.70 -2.40 -26.58
N ASN A 795 -0.60 -2.28 -26.30
CA ASN A 795 -1.59 -3.28 -26.65
C ASN A 795 -2.31 -2.85 -27.93
N ALA A 796 -2.60 -3.82 -28.81
CA ALA A 796 -3.45 -3.67 -29.99
C ALA A 796 -4.63 -4.63 -29.87
N GLN A 797 -5.87 -4.12 -29.92
CA GLN A 797 -7.10 -4.90 -29.69
C GLN A 797 -7.04 -5.69 -28.37
N ALA A 798 -6.67 -5.02 -27.29
CA ALA A 798 -6.47 -5.55 -25.94
C ALA A 798 -5.42 -6.69 -25.81
N ALA A 799 -4.64 -6.96 -26.86
CA ALA A 799 -3.55 -7.92 -26.83
C ALA A 799 -2.19 -7.21 -26.83
N ARG A 800 -1.25 -7.64 -26.00
CA ARG A 800 0.09 -7.01 -25.89
C ARG A 800 0.87 -7.18 -27.20
N ALA A 801 1.04 -6.09 -27.95
CA ALA A 801 1.73 -6.04 -29.22
C ALA A 801 3.22 -5.67 -29.08
N LEU A 802 3.56 -4.75 -28.18
CA LEU A 802 4.94 -4.41 -27.80
C LEU A 802 5.08 -4.51 -26.27
N ALA A 803 6.11 -5.24 -25.84
CA ALA A 803 6.40 -5.43 -24.41
C ALA A 803 7.66 -4.66 -24.02
N ASN A 804 7.62 -4.00 -22.87
CA ASN A 804 8.77 -3.37 -22.22
C ASN A 804 9.55 -2.42 -23.15
N LEU A 805 8.86 -1.64 -23.99
CA LEU A 805 9.51 -0.74 -24.94
C LEU A 805 10.25 0.38 -24.18
N ASP A 806 11.57 0.42 -24.34
CA ASP A 806 12.45 1.51 -23.90
C ASP A 806 13.06 2.17 -25.14
N ILE A 807 12.47 3.30 -25.54
CA ILE A 807 12.90 4.00 -26.77
C ILE A 807 14.36 4.42 -26.68
N TYR A 808 14.82 4.88 -25.52
CA TYR A 808 16.21 5.28 -25.31
C TYR A 808 17.18 4.10 -25.44
N ALA A 809 16.82 2.95 -24.87
CA ALA A 809 17.67 1.75 -24.95
C ALA A 809 17.84 1.27 -26.39
N GLU A 810 16.81 1.44 -27.22
CA GLU A 810 16.83 0.97 -28.61
C GLU A 810 17.42 2.00 -29.60
N ALA A 811 17.12 3.27 -29.45
CA ALA A 811 17.48 4.31 -30.42
C ALA A 811 18.31 5.46 -29.83
N GLY A 812 18.33 5.62 -28.53
CA GLY A 812 18.94 6.76 -27.86
C GLY A 812 18.04 8.00 -27.81
N LYS A 813 18.59 9.10 -27.25
CA LYS A 813 17.85 10.35 -27.13
C LYS A 813 17.73 11.06 -28.47
N ASN A 814 16.54 11.61 -28.76
CA ASN A 814 16.26 12.36 -29.98
C ASN A 814 16.60 11.58 -31.27
N ALA A 815 16.26 10.31 -31.30
CA ALA A 815 16.40 9.44 -32.47
C ALA A 815 15.05 8.80 -32.81
N ALA A 816 14.75 8.70 -34.10
CA ALA A 816 13.54 8.08 -34.60
C ALA A 816 13.58 6.56 -34.39
N LEU A 817 12.48 5.99 -33.90
CA LEU A 817 12.27 4.57 -33.76
C LEU A 817 10.89 4.22 -34.31
N ASP A 818 10.85 3.33 -35.29
CA ASP A 818 9.59 2.79 -35.84
C ASP A 818 9.41 1.33 -35.40
N LYS A 819 8.21 1.00 -34.99
CA LYS A 819 7.77 -0.36 -34.66
C LYS A 819 6.52 -0.71 -35.45
N THR A 820 6.50 -1.90 -36.04
CA THR A 820 5.34 -2.39 -36.78
C THR A 820 4.73 -3.58 -36.06
N VAL A 821 3.42 -3.55 -35.91
CA VAL A 821 2.61 -4.61 -35.29
C VAL A 821 1.43 -4.95 -36.18
N THR A 822 0.83 -6.12 -35.97
CA THR A 822 -0.40 -6.52 -36.67
C THR A 822 -1.59 -6.44 -35.71
N ALA A 823 -2.70 -5.86 -36.20
CA ALA A 823 -3.95 -5.78 -35.43
C ALA A 823 -5.14 -6.25 -36.32
N THR A 824 -6.09 -6.98 -35.72
CA THR A 824 -7.31 -7.43 -36.44
C THR A 824 -8.52 -6.71 -35.87
N VAL A 825 -9.08 -5.77 -36.64
CA VAL A 825 -10.30 -5.04 -36.32
C VAL A 825 -11.50 -5.89 -36.61
N ALA A 826 -12.39 -6.09 -35.63
CA ALA A 826 -13.60 -6.89 -35.72
C ALA A 826 -14.90 -6.12 -35.45
N ASP A 827 -14.80 -4.97 -34.82
CA ASP A 827 -15.89 -4.12 -34.28
C ASP A 827 -15.94 -2.72 -34.89
N GLY A 828 -15.16 -2.48 -35.98
CA GLY A 828 -15.11 -1.18 -36.64
C GLY A 828 -14.16 -0.17 -36.04
N VAL A 829 -13.39 -0.54 -35.00
CA VAL A 829 -12.47 0.37 -34.30
C VAL A 829 -11.12 -0.29 -34.09
N LEU A 830 -10.03 0.36 -34.50
CA LEU A 830 -8.68 -0.01 -34.08
C LEU A 830 -8.40 0.57 -32.70
N GLY A 831 -8.32 -0.29 -31.69
CA GLY A 831 -7.90 0.05 -30.32
C GLY A 831 -6.40 -0.12 -30.14
N LEU A 832 -5.71 0.92 -29.69
CA LEU A 832 -4.29 0.91 -29.33
C LEU A 832 -4.14 1.51 -27.94
N GLU A 833 -3.70 0.71 -26.98
CA GLU A 833 -3.51 1.13 -25.57
C GLU A 833 -2.02 1.34 -25.29
N PHE A 834 -1.63 2.48 -24.73
CA PHE A 834 -0.28 2.84 -24.35
C PHE A 834 -0.18 2.80 -22.82
N VAL A 835 0.39 1.72 -22.32
CA VAL A 835 0.33 1.31 -20.90
C VAL A 835 1.69 1.51 -20.24
N PRO A 836 1.88 2.53 -19.39
CA PRO A 836 3.15 2.83 -18.76
C PRO A 836 3.54 1.76 -17.71
N LEU A 837 4.82 1.41 -17.68
CA LEU A 837 5.45 0.59 -16.64
C LEU A 837 6.36 1.47 -15.77
N LEU A 838 7.20 2.29 -16.40
CA LEU A 838 8.02 3.31 -15.75
C LEU A 838 7.95 4.62 -16.54
N GLY A 839 7.69 5.71 -15.85
CA GLY A 839 7.43 7.00 -16.50
C GLY A 839 6.13 6.96 -17.30
N GLU A 840 5.98 7.83 -18.28
CA GLU A 840 4.81 7.92 -19.14
C GLU A 840 5.04 7.16 -20.46
N ALA A 841 4.03 6.49 -20.99
CA ALA A 841 4.07 6.02 -22.36
C ALA A 841 4.03 7.20 -23.34
N ILE A 842 4.63 7.08 -24.54
CA ILE A 842 4.54 8.10 -25.59
C ILE A 842 4.37 7.47 -26.96
N VAL A 843 3.77 8.24 -27.90
CA VAL A 843 3.80 7.95 -29.33
C VAL A 843 3.81 9.24 -30.13
N SER A 844 4.58 9.29 -31.21
CA SER A 844 4.71 10.47 -32.06
C SER A 844 3.80 10.42 -33.31
N ALA A 845 3.62 9.24 -33.91
CA ALA A 845 2.65 9.07 -34.98
C ALA A 845 2.21 7.61 -35.10
N ILE A 846 1.04 7.40 -35.70
CA ILE A 846 0.43 6.10 -35.95
C ILE A 846 0.08 6.01 -37.44
N VAL A 847 0.42 4.89 -38.08
CA VAL A 847 -0.01 4.58 -39.43
C VAL A 847 -0.64 3.18 -39.42
N ALA A 848 -1.86 3.06 -39.87
CA ALA A 848 -2.54 1.77 -40.01
C ALA A 848 -2.90 1.57 -41.49
N ALA A 849 -2.45 0.46 -42.08
CA ALA A 849 -2.76 0.07 -43.47
C ALA A 849 -3.34 -1.33 -43.52
N ARG A 850 -4.48 -1.50 -44.18
CA ARG A 850 -5.13 -2.79 -44.30
C ARG A 850 -4.27 -3.74 -45.13
N GLN A 851 -4.04 -4.93 -44.61
CA GLN A 851 -3.38 -6.01 -45.34
C GLN A 851 -4.34 -6.56 -46.42
N SER A 852 -3.79 -6.84 -47.57
CA SER A 852 -4.57 -7.30 -48.74
C SER A 852 -5.11 -8.72 -48.54
#